data_1dbe7ecb88b0be2b5d1986d5d142264a
#
_entry.id   1dbe7ecb88b0be2b5d1986d5d142264a
#
_cell.length_a   1.000
_cell.length_b   1.000
_cell.length_c   1.000
_cell.angle_alpha   90.00
_cell.angle_beta   90.00
_cell.angle_gamma   90.00
#
_symmetry.space_group_name_H-M   'P 1'
#
loop_
_entity.id
_entity.type
_entity.pdbx_description
1 polymer ?
#
loop_
_entity_poly.entity_id
_entity_poly.type
_entity_poly.pdbx_seq_one_letter_code
_entity_poly.pdbx_strand_id
1 'polypeptide(L)'
;MKNPLRKRLLRELRQEMGKYLVVFILMVATIGFVSGFLVADGSMLTAYDNSFEKYNIEDGNFATEEKVYKNQQETIEGYGVKLYENFYVEKALSNGSTLRIFKNREEVNKVCLMKGKMPKEIGEIAIDRMYADNNKLSVGDTLKSGKKTWKITGLVALSDYSALFQNNNDTMFDAIKFGVGIVTKEEFSSFNESQLTYDYAWKYNKKPKNEKEEKKRSEDFMEDIGKDITLESFIPQYVNQAIHFTGDDMGSDEAMIIVLLYIVMVIMAFVFGITTSNTIRKEAGVIGTLRASGYTKNELIRHYMSMPVFVTLIGAVVGNILGYTIFKNVCAGMYYGSYSLPTYVTVWNAKAFLLTTVVPVLIMLVVNCGILRSKLKLPPLKFLRRDLSRKKQKRALRLSSRINIFSRFRLRVIFQNFSNYIVLFVGIVFANLLLFFGLLLPSVLDHYQTDIQNNMLAKYQYMLSVPTSAMSGNKISSLFSLLEYSLGAKTENEDAEEFSAYSLNTTPKTFKSEEVTLYGVKSDSKYVKINLKDEKADLQADSKVTADAYISSAYADKFSLQPGDMITLKEKYEKDKYTFRVKGIYEYNGGLCIFMNQNQLNRIFDLGSDYYSGYFSDTKITDISSKYIGSVIDLDALTKISRQLDVSMGNMMGLINGFAIAIFLVLIYLLSKIIIEKNAQSISMVKILGYSNGEISRLYILSTSLVVVLCLLLSFPVETILMKGIFREMMLQSLSGWIALYIDPKIYVKMFVIGLVTYAVVALLEYRKIQKVPMDEALKNVE
;
A
#
# COMPACT_ATOMS: atom_id res chain seq x y z
N MET A 1 8.36 45.95 32.21
CA MET A 1 9.07 44.84 32.90
C MET A 1 8.95 43.56 32.06
N LYS A 2 10.07 42.87 31.78
CA LYS A 2 10.03 41.58 31.08
C LYS A 2 9.36 40.55 32.00
N ASN A 3 8.29 39.88 31.51
CA ASN A 3 7.52 38.89 32.26
C ASN A 3 8.47 37.82 32.86
N PRO A 4 8.53 37.63 34.20
CA PRO A 4 9.45 36.69 34.86
C PRO A 4 9.29 35.25 34.37
N LEU A 5 8.11 34.85 33.97
CA LEU A 5 7.84 33.52 33.44
C LEU A 5 8.62 33.20 32.13
N ARG A 6 8.94 34.22 31.31
CA ARG A 6 9.76 34.02 30.11
C ARG A 6 11.21 33.64 30.40
N LYS A 7 11.80 34.15 31.49
CA LYS A 7 13.16 33.77 31.89
C LYS A 7 13.24 32.33 32.39
N ARG A 8 12.13 31.79 32.86
CA ARG A 8 12.05 30.46 33.40
C ARG A 8 12.03 29.38 32.26
N LEU A 9 11.51 29.71 31.11
CA LEU A 9 11.38 28.75 29.97
C LEU A 9 12.72 28.11 29.56
N LEU A 10 13.79 28.89 29.46
CA LEU A 10 15.12 28.38 29.12
C LEU A 10 15.71 27.47 30.21
N ARG A 11 15.45 27.76 31.50
CA ARG A 11 15.89 26.91 32.61
C ARG A 11 15.12 25.58 32.63
N GLU A 12 13.82 25.61 32.40
CA GLU A 12 12.96 24.41 32.29
C GLU A 12 13.37 23.53 31.11
N LEU A 13 13.65 24.13 29.94
CA LEU A 13 14.17 23.41 28.80
C LEU A 13 15.47 22.68 29.12
N ARG A 14 16.41 23.37 29.81
CA ARG A 14 17.73 22.81 30.19
C ARG A 14 17.61 21.70 31.24
N GLN A 15 16.70 21.83 32.20
CA GLN A 15 16.46 20.81 33.24
C GLN A 15 15.75 19.58 32.72
N GLU A 16 14.83 19.74 31.75
CA GLU A 16 14.04 18.65 31.16
C GLU A 16 14.47 18.33 29.73
N MET A 17 15.68 18.73 29.31
CA MET A 17 16.18 18.60 27.92
C MET A 17 16.05 17.19 27.40
N GLY A 18 16.41 16.16 28.17
CA GLY A 18 16.31 14.78 27.74
C GLY A 18 14.88 14.28 27.42
N LYS A 19 13.86 14.93 27.98
CA LYS A 19 12.45 14.62 27.71
C LYS A 19 12.00 15.29 26.42
N TYR A 20 12.28 16.58 26.28
CA TYR A 20 11.93 17.33 25.07
C TYR A 20 12.73 16.86 23.85
N LEU A 21 13.99 16.43 24.04
CA LEU A 21 14.83 15.88 22.98
C LEU A 21 14.23 14.58 22.42
N VAL A 22 13.78 13.67 23.27
CA VAL A 22 13.16 12.41 22.82
C VAL A 22 11.89 12.67 22.04
N VAL A 23 11.02 13.56 22.51
CA VAL A 23 9.82 13.98 21.82
C VAL A 23 10.16 14.67 20.49
N PHE A 24 11.16 15.52 20.49
CA PHE A 24 11.65 16.21 19.29
C PHE A 24 12.15 15.21 18.23
N ILE A 25 13.00 14.26 18.62
CA ILE A 25 13.51 13.22 17.70
C ILE A 25 12.37 12.40 17.12
N LEU A 26 11.41 12.00 17.97
CA LEU A 26 10.23 11.26 17.50
C LEU A 26 9.43 12.07 16.47
N MET A 27 9.20 13.36 16.73
CA MET A 27 8.52 14.25 15.79
C MET A 27 9.28 14.40 14.47
N VAL A 28 10.59 14.68 14.57
CA VAL A 28 11.44 14.85 13.40
C VAL A 28 11.44 13.59 12.52
N ALA A 29 11.60 12.42 13.15
CA ALA A 29 11.58 11.14 12.42
C ALA A 29 10.22 10.90 11.74
N THR A 30 9.12 11.09 12.48
CA THR A 30 7.76 10.85 11.95
C THR A 30 7.40 11.84 10.85
N ILE A 31 7.56 13.12 11.11
CA ILE A 31 7.23 14.17 10.14
C ILE A 31 8.15 14.06 8.93
N GLY A 32 9.44 13.76 9.14
CA GLY A 32 10.41 13.59 8.08
C GLY A 32 10.04 12.43 7.15
N PHE A 33 9.70 11.28 7.72
CA PHE A 33 9.29 10.10 6.93
C PHE A 33 8.01 10.36 6.15
N VAL A 34 6.94 10.82 6.80
CA VAL A 34 5.65 11.06 6.15
C VAL A 34 5.74 12.19 5.13
N SER A 35 6.42 13.31 5.47
CA SER A 35 6.65 14.39 4.52
C SER A 35 7.48 13.92 3.33
N GLY A 36 8.53 13.13 3.57
CA GLY A 36 9.35 12.55 2.53
C GLY A 36 8.57 11.66 1.57
N PHE A 37 7.68 10.84 2.12
CA PHE A 37 6.81 9.98 1.32
C PHE A 37 5.85 10.80 0.44
N LEU A 38 5.06 11.70 1.05
CA LEU A 38 4.10 12.51 0.30
C LEU A 38 4.75 13.42 -0.75
N VAL A 39 5.98 13.87 -0.49
CA VAL A 39 6.76 14.66 -1.46
C VAL A 39 7.30 13.78 -2.58
N ALA A 40 7.78 12.57 -2.27
CA ALA A 40 8.24 11.61 -3.27
C ALA A 40 7.08 11.21 -4.18
N ASP A 41 5.95 10.82 -3.58
CA ASP A 41 4.72 10.44 -4.29
C ASP A 41 4.27 11.53 -5.26
N GLY A 42 4.00 12.74 -4.77
CA GLY A 42 3.56 13.84 -5.63
C GLY A 42 4.59 14.26 -6.69
N SER A 43 5.90 14.11 -6.40
CA SER A 43 6.96 14.41 -7.37
C SER A 43 7.10 13.33 -8.44
N MET A 44 6.92 12.05 -8.06
CA MET A 44 6.95 10.92 -8.99
C MET A 44 5.72 10.93 -9.91
N LEU A 45 4.52 11.16 -9.33
CA LEU A 45 3.30 11.30 -10.13
C LEU A 45 3.41 12.45 -11.13
N THR A 46 3.95 13.61 -10.71
CA THR A 46 4.22 14.73 -11.61
C THR A 46 5.24 14.35 -12.71
N ALA A 47 6.27 13.57 -12.37
CA ALA A 47 7.26 13.11 -13.35
C ALA A 47 6.64 12.12 -14.35
N TYR A 48 5.75 11.24 -13.87
CA TYR A 48 4.98 10.32 -14.71
C TYR A 48 4.07 11.09 -15.67
N ASP A 49 3.23 12.01 -15.19
CA ASP A 49 2.33 12.79 -16.02
C ASP A 49 3.08 13.62 -17.08
N ASN A 50 4.15 14.30 -16.68
CA ASN A 50 4.97 15.10 -17.60
C ASN A 50 5.74 14.24 -18.61
N SER A 51 5.94 12.96 -18.34
CA SER A 51 6.69 12.04 -19.20
C SER A 51 5.97 11.81 -20.53
N PHE A 52 4.64 11.85 -20.54
CA PHE A 52 3.84 11.66 -21.76
C PHE A 52 4.15 12.71 -22.83
N GLU A 53 4.31 13.95 -22.44
CA GLU A 53 4.69 15.02 -23.37
C GLU A 53 6.20 15.02 -23.63
N LYS A 54 7.03 14.92 -22.58
CA LYS A 54 8.49 15.00 -22.65
C LYS A 54 9.10 13.91 -23.53
N TYR A 55 8.59 12.70 -23.44
CA TYR A 55 9.08 11.56 -24.20
C TYR A 55 8.20 11.20 -25.40
N ASN A 56 7.20 12.05 -25.71
CA ASN A 56 6.26 11.87 -26.81
C ASN A 56 5.64 10.48 -26.83
N ILE A 57 5.02 10.09 -25.71
CA ILE A 57 4.41 8.76 -25.56
C ILE A 57 3.23 8.62 -26.50
N GLU A 58 3.12 7.46 -27.15
CA GLU A 58 2.06 7.11 -28.10
C GLU A 58 0.65 7.34 -27.55
N ASP A 59 -0.31 7.59 -28.44
CA ASP A 59 -1.74 7.60 -28.11
C ASP A 59 -2.37 6.21 -28.30
N GLY A 60 -1.57 5.24 -28.75
CA GLY A 60 -1.85 3.82 -28.86
C GLY A 60 -0.91 3.13 -29.82
N ASN A 61 -1.00 1.80 -29.89
CA ASN A 61 -0.25 0.96 -30.81
C ASN A 61 -1.12 -0.13 -31.43
N PHE A 62 -0.70 -0.61 -32.59
CA PHE A 62 -1.29 -1.78 -33.23
C PHE A 62 -0.20 -2.63 -33.88
N ALA A 63 -0.39 -3.94 -33.89
CA ALA A 63 0.49 -4.87 -34.59
C ALA A 63 -0.19 -5.43 -35.83
N THR A 64 0.65 -5.75 -36.82
CA THR A 64 0.22 -6.33 -38.12
C THR A 64 1.06 -7.56 -38.42
N GLU A 65 0.47 -8.50 -39.17
CA GLU A 65 1.15 -9.72 -39.62
C GLU A 65 2.27 -9.41 -40.62
N GLU A 66 2.04 -8.43 -41.49
CA GLU A 66 2.99 -8.00 -42.50
C GLU A 66 3.35 -6.52 -42.29
N LYS A 67 4.54 -6.16 -42.83
CA LYS A 67 4.98 -4.75 -42.76
C LYS A 67 4.05 -3.87 -43.59
N VAL A 68 3.57 -2.75 -43.00
CA VAL A 68 2.76 -1.75 -43.68
C VAL A 68 3.58 -1.04 -44.75
N TYR A 69 3.08 -1.04 -46.01
CA TYR A 69 3.72 -0.36 -47.09
C TYR A 69 3.50 1.14 -47.05
N LYS A 70 4.37 1.90 -47.73
CA LYS A 70 4.35 3.38 -47.66
C LYS A 70 3.00 3.99 -48.12
N ASN A 71 2.39 3.40 -49.15
CA ASN A 71 1.07 3.85 -49.62
C ASN A 71 -0.04 3.59 -48.58
N GLN A 72 0.02 2.46 -47.88
CA GLN A 72 -0.92 2.16 -46.77
C GLN A 72 -0.68 3.11 -45.60
N GLN A 73 0.59 3.41 -45.26
CA GLN A 73 0.92 4.36 -44.23
C GLN A 73 0.33 5.76 -44.54
N GLU A 74 0.47 6.24 -45.77
CA GLU A 74 -0.11 7.53 -46.20
C GLU A 74 -1.66 7.52 -46.10
N THR A 75 -2.31 6.38 -46.39
CA THR A 75 -3.75 6.22 -46.21
C THR A 75 -4.14 6.28 -44.74
N ILE A 76 -3.43 5.54 -43.87
CA ILE A 76 -3.69 5.49 -42.43
C ILE A 76 -3.47 6.88 -41.78
N GLU A 77 -2.43 7.59 -42.16
CA GLU A 77 -2.18 8.94 -41.67
C GLU A 77 -3.29 9.92 -42.11
N GLY A 78 -3.95 9.64 -43.22
CA GLY A 78 -5.13 10.38 -43.69
C GLY A 78 -6.34 10.32 -42.74
N TYR A 79 -6.42 9.31 -41.84
CA TYR A 79 -7.45 9.21 -40.79
C TYR A 79 -7.18 10.13 -39.57
N GLY A 80 -6.21 11.03 -39.67
CA GLY A 80 -5.96 12.07 -38.67
C GLY A 80 -5.01 11.66 -37.55
N VAL A 81 -4.13 10.74 -37.85
CA VAL A 81 -3.04 10.27 -36.99
C VAL A 81 -1.69 10.44 -37.70
N LYS A 82 -0.60 10.39 -36.91
CA LYS A 82 0.76 10.19 -37.43
C LYS A 82 1.27 8.85 -36.94
N LEU A 83 1.87 8.07 -37.87
CA LEU A 83 2.33 6.72 -37.62
C LEU A 83 3.85 6.66 -37.39
N TYR A 84 4.26 5.73 -36.53
CA TYR A 84 5.67 5.52 -36.21
C TYR A 84 5.97 4.01 -36.12
N GLU A 85 7.06 3.57 -36.74
CA GLU A 85 7.55 2.20 -36.59
C GLU A 85 8.09 1.93 -35.18
N ASN A 86 7.48 1.04 -34.43
CA ASN A 86 7.85 0.63 -33.09
C ASN A 86 8.14 -0.88 -33.02
N PHE A 87 8.81 -1.42 -34.05
CA PHE A 87 9.11 -2.84 -34.18
C PHE A 87 9.98 -3.35 -33.05
N TYR A 88 9.70 -4.59 -32.65
CA TYR A 88 10.47 -5.27 -31.61
C TYR A 88 10.74 -6.73 -31.90
N VAL A 89 11.66 -7.31 -31.14
CA VAL A 89 11.92 -8.75 -31.10
C VAL A 89 11.97 -9.21 -29.65
N GLU A 90 11.37 -10.36 -29.35
CA GLU A 90 11.48 -10.98 -28.03
C GLU A 90 12.59 -12.05 -28.03
N LYS A 91 13.39 -12.04 -26.95
CA LYS A 91 14.50 -12.98 -26.75
C LYS A 91 14.44 -13.59 -25.36
N ALA A 92 14.37 -14.92 -25.32
CA ALA A 92 14.57 -15.64 -24.06
C ALA A 92 16.04 -15.54 -23.62
N LEU A 93 16.24 -15.15 -22.38
CA LEU A 93 17.56 -15.01 -21.79
C LEU A 93 17.96 -16.22 -20.96
N SER A 94 19.25 -16.39 -20.73
CA SER A 94 19.80 -17.52 -19.95
C SER A 94 19.40 -17.55 -18.48
N ASN A 95 18.92 -16.43 -17.94
CA ASN A 95 18.34 -16.32 -16.58
C ASN A 95 16.86 -16.71 -16.48
N GLY A 96 16.26 -17.21 -17.60
CA GLY A 96 14.86 -17.61 -17.66
C GLY A 96 13.87 -16.46 -17.84
N SER A 97 14.33 -15.24 -18.11
CA SER A 97 13.50 -14.09 -18.42
C SER A 97 13.38 -13.87 -19.94
N THR A 98 12.38 -13.09 -20.34
CA THR A 98 12.17 -12.61 -21.71
C THR A 98 12.53 -11.14 -21.80
N LEU A 99 13.29 -10.77 -22.83
CA LEU A 99 13.64 -9.38 -23.11
C LEU A 99 13.00 -8.96 -24.44
N ARG A 100 12.18 -7.90 -24.42
CA ARG A 100 11.63 -7.23 -25.60
C ARG A 100 12.61 -6.15 -26.04
N ILE A 101 13.16 -6.28 -27.24
CA ILE A 101 14.25 -5.44 -27.72
C ILE A 101 13.74 -4.55 -28.85
N PHE A 102 13.94 -3.23 -28.69
CA PHE A 102 13.64 -2.19 -29.66
C PHE A 102 14.91 -1.59 -30.23
N LYS A 103 14.82 -1.03 -31.44
CA LYS A 103 15.82 -0.05 -31.91
C LYS A 103 15.70 1.24 -31.09
N ASN A 104 16.77 2.04 -31.03
CA ASN A 104 16.70 3.36 -30.40
C ASN A 104 15.55 4.21 -31.01
N ARG A 105 14.68 4.73 -30.15
CA ARG A 105 13.46 5.47 -30.51
C ARG A 105 13.70 6.98 -30.36
N GLU A 106 13.67 7.70 -31.48
CA GLU A 106 14.03 9.13 -31.52
C GLU A 106 12.81 10.05 -31.63
N GLU A 107 11.70 9.58 -32.18
CA GLU A 107 10.51 10.39 -32.45
C GLU A 107 9.39 10.17 -31.44
N VAL A 108 8.97 8.93 -31.24
CA VAL A 108 7.89 8.51 -30.32
C VAL A 108 8.47 7.56 -29.26
N ASN A 109 7.83 7.47 -28.11
CA ASN A 109 8.23 6.58 -27.01
C ASN A 109 9.72 6.70 -26.64
N LYS A 110 10.21 7.94 -26.57
CA LYS A 110 11.62 8.23 -26.26
C LYS A 110 11.98 7.68 -24.88
N VAL A 111 13.20 7.21 -24.74
CA VAL A 111 13.67 6.65 -23.49
C VAL A 111 14.34 7.70 -22.59
N CYS A 112 14.23 7.52 -21.28
CA CYS A 112 14.95 8.30 -20.30
C CYS A 112 16.20 7.55 -19.86
N LEU A 113 17.40 8.05 -20.21
CA LEU A 113 18.64 7.47 -19.70
C LEU A 113 18.81 7.80 -18.23
N MET A 114 18.85 6.78 -17.38
CA MET A 114 18.95 6.89 -15.93
C MET A 114 20.42 6.76 -15.46
N LYS A 115 21.18 5.83 -16.07
CA LYS A 115 22.58 5.56 -15.71
C LYS A 115 23.36 5.03 -16.91
N GLY A 116 24.64 5.35 -17.00
CA GLY A 116 25.49 4.86 -18.08
C GLY A 116 25.35 5.66 -19.37
N LYS A 117 25.34 4.99 -20.52
CA LYS A 117 25.29 5.57 -21.86
C LYS A 117 24.35 4.76 -22.75
N MET A 118 23.72 5.42 -23.73
CA MET A 118 22.99 4.71 -24.78
C MET A 118 23.96 3.87 -25.64
N PRO A 119 23.52 2.70 -26.15
CA PRO A 119 24.30 1.84 -27.03
C PRO A 119 24.80 2.60 -28.27
N LYS A 120 26.04 2.37 -28.68
CA LYS A 120 26.66 2.97 -29.87
C LYS A 120 27.22 1.94 -30.85
N GLU A 121 27.52 0.75 -30.34
CA GLU A 121 28.15 -0.32 -31.09
C GLU A 121 27.29 -1.60 -31.10
N ILE A 122 27.52 -2.47 -32.08
CA ILE A 122 26.91 -3.80 -32.13
C ILE A 122 27.34 -4.60 -30.91
N GLY A 123 26.40 -5.31 -30.26
CA GLY A 123 26.67 -6.05 -29.04
C GLY A 123 26.52 -5.22 -27.76
N GLU A 124 26.13 -3.95 -27.85
CA GLU A 124 25.76 -3.10 -26.71
C GLU A 124 24.23 -3.03 -26.55
N ILE A 125 23.78 -2.93 -25.31
CA ILE A 125 22.35 -2.79 -24.96
C ILE A 125 22.16 -1.85 -23.78
N ALA A 126 21.11 -1.04 -23.82
CA ALA A 126 20.57 -0.37 -22.65
C ALA A 126 19.27 -1.12 -22.23
N ILE A 127 19.14 -1.41 -20.96
CA ILE A 127 18.00 -2.17 -20.46
C ILE A 127 17.19 -1.34 -19.46
N ASP A 128 15.93 -1.73 -19.28
CA ASP A 128 15.08 -1.11 -18.27
C ASP A 128 15.73 -1.22 -16.88
N ARG A 129 15.69 -0.13 -16.13
CA ARG A 129 16.30 -0.03 -14.80
C ARG A 129 15.63 -0.95 -13.78
N MET A 130 14.30 -1.03 -13.78
CA MET A 130 13.58 -1.86 -12.83
C MET A 130 13.87 -3.35 -13.07
N TYR A 131 13.87 -3.78 -14.34
CA TYR A 131 14.30 -5.13 -14.72
C TYR A 131 15.74 -5.41 -14.27
N ALA A 132 16.67 -4.44 -14.47
CA ALA A 132 18.07 -4.57 -14.07
C ALA A 132 18.21 -4.71 -12.55
N ASP A 133 17.53 -3.86 -11.77
CA ASP A 133 17.58 -3.88 -10.30
C ASP A 133 17.04 -5.20 -9.75
N ASN A 134 15.90 -5.70 -10.28
CA ASN A 134 15.29 -6.96 -9.85
C ASN A 134 16.13 -8.20 -10.18
N ASN A 135 16.88 -8.16 -11.29
CA ASN A 135 17.80 -9.22 -11.70
C ASN A 135 19.25 -9.00 -11.20
N LYS A 136 19.49 -7.96 -10.38
CA LYS A 136 20.81 -7.60 -9.84
C LYS A 136 21.86 -7.35 -10.93
N LEU A 137 21.43 -6.74 -12.04
CA LEU A 137 22.26 -6.39 -13.17
C LEU A 137 22.71 -4.91 -13.08
N SER A 138 23.91 -4.64 -13.56
CA SER A 138 24.51 -3.32 -13.54
C SER A 138 25.15 -2.97 -14.87
N VAL A 139 25.41 -1.68 -15.10
CA VAL A 139 26.18 -1.23 -16.26
C VAL A 139 27.57 -1.88 -16.25
N GLY A 140 27.91 -2.55 -17.33
CA GLY A 140 29.15 -3.33 -17.52
C GLY A 140 28.88 -4.84 -17.52
N ASP A 141 27.79 -5.33 -16.96
CA ASP A 141 27.42 -6.74 -17.00
C ASP A 141 27.00 -7.18 -18.40
N THR A 142 26.80 -8.48 -18.57
CA THR A 142 26.43 -9.07 -19.86
C THR A 142 25.12 -9.86 -19.78
N LEU A 143 24.31 -9.75 -20.84
CA LEU A 143 23.11 -10.56 -21.05
C LEU A 143 23.36 -11.59 -22.15
N LYS A 144 22.87 -12.82 -21.96
CA LYS A 144 23.02 -13.92 -22.91
C LYS A 144 21.68 -14.46 -23.38
N SER A 145 21.53 -14.61 -24.69
CA SER A 145 20.40 -15.29 -25.32
C SER A 145 20.95 -16.26 -26.38
N GLY A 146 20.89 -17.56 -26.10
CA GLY A 146 21.50 -18.55 -26.96
C GLY A 146 23.00 -18.30 -27.18
N LYS A 147 23.41 -18.07 -28.43
CA LYS A 147 24.81 -17.76 -28.79
C LYS A 147 25.13 -16.27 -28.72
N LYS A 148 24.12 -15.40 -28.57
CA LYS A 148 24.31 -13.94 -28.59
C LYS A 148 24.53 -13.40 -27.18
N THR A 149 25.43 -12.45 -27.05
CA THR A 149 25.75 -11.80 -25.78
C THR A 149 25.79 -10.31 -26.01
N TRP A 150 25.12 -9.54 -25.14
CA TRP A 150 25.14 -8.08 -25.12
C TRP A 150 25.80 -7.57 -23.85
N LYS A 151 26.56 -6.50 -23.99
CA LYS A 151 27.12 -5.74 -22.87
C LYS A 151 26.11 -4.64 -22.49
N ILE A 152 25.75 -4.57 -21.22
CA ILE A 152 24.89 -3.50 -20.68
C ILE A 152 25.70 -2.21 -20.60
N THR A 153 25.33 -1.20 -21.39
CA THR A 153 26.00 0.10 -21.41
C THR A 153 25.19 1.18 -20.70
N GLY A 154 23.88 0.99 -20.57
CA GLY A 154 22.99 1.94 -19.91
C GLY A 154 21.81 1.30 -19.22
N LEU A 155 21.28 2.00 -18.23
CA LEU A 155 19.98 1.72 -17.62
C LEU A 155 19.02 2.84 -18.00
N VAL A 156 17.85 2.47 -18.51
CA VAL A 156 16.82 3.40 -19.01
C VAL A 156 15.50 3.24 -18.24
N ALA A 157 14.67 4.24 -18.31
CA ALA A 157 13.26 4.17 -17.95
C ALA A 157 12.41 4.46 -19.20
N LEU A 158 11.32 3.72 -19.33
CA LEU A 158 10.43 3.77 -20.48
C LEU A 158 9.02 4.08 -19.99
N SER A 159 8.48 5.25 -20.38
CA SER A 159 7.16 5.66 -19.91
C SER A 159 6.02 4.93 -20.63
N ASP A 160 6.27 4.34 -21.80
CA ASP A 160 5.38 3.40 -22.48
C ASP A 160 5.40 1.99 -21.87
N TYR A 161 6.39 1.70 -21.01
CA TYR A 161 6.52 0.52 -20.16
C TYR A 161 6.76 0.93 -18.70
N SER A 162 6.00 1.90 -18.21
CA SER A 162 6.12 2.34 -16.82
C SER A 162 5.88 1.20 -15.82
N ALA A 163 5.02 0.24 -16.18
CA ALA A 163 4.90 -1.09 -15.60
C ALA A 163 5.25 -2.14 -16.69
N LEU A 164 6.12 -3.11 -16.35
CA LEU A 164 6.67 -4.06 -17.33
C LEU A 164 5.68 -5.21 -17.64
N PHE A 165 4.54 -4.87 -18.22
CA PHE A 165 3.60 -5.85 -18.77
C PHE A 165 4.17 -6.45 -20.05
N GLN A 166 4.21 -7.78 -20.13
CA GLN A 166 4.55 -8.47 -21.38
C GLN A 166 3.37 -8.44 -22.34
N ASN A 167 2.17 -8.76 -21.83
CA ASN A 167 0.93 -8.69 -22.60
C ASN A 167 -0.07 -7.77 -21.89
N ASN A 168 -0.86 -7.04 -22.68
CA ASN A 168 -1.85 -6.12 -22.14
C ASN A 168 -2.96 -6.81 -21.33
N ASN A 169 -3.20 -8.10 -21.57
CA ASN A 169 -4.22 -8.90 -20.88
C ASN A 169 -3.66 -9.66 -19.64
N ASP A 170 -2.39 -9.48 -19.31
CA ASP A 170 -1.81 -10.07 -18.09
C ASP A 170 -2.47 -9.46 -16.84
N THR A 171 -2.71 -10.27 -15.83
CA THR A 171 -3.31 -9.83 -14.56
C THR A 171 -2.37 -8.95 -13.73
N MET A 172 -1.06 -9.11 -13.94
CA MET A 172 0.00 -8.33 -13.29
C MET A 172 1.26 -8.40 -14.13
N PHE A 173 2.08 -7.36 -14.08
CA PHE A 173 3.42 -7.40 -14.68
C PHE A 173 4.40 -8.22 -13.83
N ASP A 174 5.50 -8.66 -14.44
CA ASP A 174 6.56 -9.41 -13.76
C ASP A 174 7.94 -8.88 -14.20
N ALA A 175 8.41 -7.88 -13.50
CA ALA A 175 9.69 -7.24 -13.79
C ALA A 175 10.93 -8.11 -13.48
N ILE A 176 10.74 -9.34 -12.99
CA ILE A 176 11.80 -10.33 -12.84
C ILE A 176 11.93 -11.14 -14.13
N LYS A 177 10.80 -11.57 -14.69
CA LYS A 177 10.75 -12.46 -15.86
C LYS A 177 10.62 -11.74 -17.19
N PHE A 178 10.22 -10.46 -17.18
CA PHE A 178 10.09 -9.65 -18.38
C PHE A 178 10.83 -8.31 -18.24
N GLY A 179 11.52 -7.91 -19.30
CA GLY A 179 12.20 -6.63 -19.39
C GLY A 179 12.19 -6.06 -20.78
N VAL A 180 12.60 -4.80 -20.91
CA VAL A 180 12.71 -4.08 -22.18
C VAL A 180 14.15 -3.63 -22.38
N GLY A 181 14.64 -3.75 -23.60
CA GLY A 181 15.99 -3.35 -23.99
C GLY A 181 16.01 -2.51 -25.27
N ILE A 182 16.98 -1.63 -25.36
CA ILE A 182 17.22 -0.76 -26.50
C ILE A 182 18.60 -1.07 -27.08
N VAL A 183 18.66 -1.29 -28.38
CA VAL A 183 19.91 -1.54 -29.11
C VAL A 183 20.10 -0.51 -30.22
N THR A 184 21.28 -0.51 -30.85
CA THR A 184 21.54 0.33 -32.03
C THR A 184 20.68 -0.11 -33.23
N LYS A 185 20.54 0.73 -34.22
CA LYS A 185 19.82 0.42 -35.45
C LYS A 185 20.50 -0.72 -36.22
N GLU A 186 21.83 -0.74 -36.22
CA GLU A 186 22.64 -1.77 -36.86
C GLU A 186 22.46 -3.14 -36.18
N GLU A 187 22.47 -3.16 -34.84
CA GLU A 187 22.20 -4.36 -34.07
C GLU A 187 20.80 -4.88 -34.35
N PHE A 188 19.80 -4.01 -34.33
CA PHE A 188 18.41 -4.35 -34.56
C PHE A 188 18.19 -4.95 -35.98
N SER A 189 18.84 -4.37 -36.99
CA SER A 189 18.76 -4.86 -38.38
C SER A 189 19.44 -6.21 -38.57
N SER A 190 20.24 -6.70 -37.61
CA SER A 190 20.82 -8.03 -37.63
C SER A 190 19.90 -9.16 -37.23
N PHE A 191 18.72 -8.85 -36.67
CA PHE A 191 17.71 -9.85 -36.34
C PHE A 191 16.99 -10.34 -37.60
N ASN A 192 16.51 -11.60 -37.55
CA ASN A 192 15.78 -12.18 -38.68
C ASN A 192 14.39 -11.54 -38.76
N GLU A 193 13.94 -11.19 -39.96
CA GLU A 193 12.62 -10.58 -40.18
C GLU A 193 11.47 -11.46 -39.66
N SER A 194 11.60 -12.80 -39.74
CA SER A 194 10.62 -13.72 -39.17
C SER A 194 10.46 -13.70 -37.65
N GLN A 195 11.33 -12.97 -36.94
CA GLN A 195 11.30 -12.81 -35.48
C GLN A 195 10.78 -11.42 -35.07
N LEU A 196 10.57 -10.53 -36.05
CA LEU A 196 10.09 -9.18 -35.80
C LEU A 196 8.57 -9.18 -35.62
N THR A 197 8.13 -8.45 -34.62
CA THR A 197 6.73 -8.02 -34.52
C THR A 197 6.65 -6.63 -35.12
N TYR A 198 5.76 -6.48 -36.13
CA TYR A 198 5.52 -5.20 -36.80
C TYR A 198 4.52 -4.39 -35.99
N ASP A 199 4.98 -3.73 -34.95
CA ASP A 199 4.21 -2.85 -34.09
C ASP A 199 4.33 -1.39 -34.56
N TYR A 200 3.21 -0.69 -34.58
CA TYR A 200 3.10 0.71 -35.01
C TYR A 200 2.46 1.54 -33.91
N ALA A 201 3.20 2.53 -33.43
CA ALA A 201 2.67 3.54 -32.53
C ALA A 201 1.99 4.66 -33.32
N TRP A 202 0.89 5.18 -32.81
CA TRP A 202 0.26 6.36 -33.42
C TRP A 202 0.14 7.53 -32.45
N LYS A 203 0.06 8.74 -33.03
CA LYS A 203 -0.30 9.99 -32.34
C LYS A 203 -1.46 10.65 -33.07
N TYR A 204 -2.49 11.07 -32.33
CA TYR A 204 -3.54 11.87 -32.92
C TYR A 204 -3.03 13.27 -33.33
N ASN A 205 -3.33 13.72 -34.54
CA ASN A 205 -3.05 15.09 -34.99
C ASN A 205 -3.74 16.13 -34.09
N LYS A 206 -4.89 15.75 -33.53
CA LYS A 206 -5.63 16.54 -32.54
C LYS A 206 -6.05 15.62 -31.40
N LYS A 207 -5.47 15.85 -30.20
CA LYS A 207 -5.74 15.03 -29.01
C LYS A 207 -7.24 15.00 -28.65
N PRO A 208 -7.77 13.84 -28.22
CA PRO A 208 -9.10 13.71 -27.63
C PRO A 208 -9.19 14.56 -26.34
N LYS A 209 -10.39 15.06 -26.02
CA LYS A 209 -10.59 15.92 -24.84
C LYS A 209 -10.76 15.12 -23.54
N ASN A 210 -11.17 13.88 -23.65
CA ASN A 210 -11.42 12.98 -22.53
C ASN A 210 -11.44 11.53 -23.01
N GLU A 211 -11.37 10.58 -22.08
CA GLU A 211 -11.33 9.14 -22.32
C GLU A 211 -12.52 8.64 -23.18
N LYS A 212 -13.71 9.19 -22.98
CA LYS A 212 -14.89 8.79 -23.80
C LYS A 212 -14.76 9.21 -25.25
N GLU A 213 -14.20 10.39 -25.54
CA GLU A 213 -13.90 10.83 -26.91
C GLU A 213 -12.76 10.00 -27.51
N GLU A 214 -11.76 9.65 -26.70
CA GLU A 214 -10.65 8.79 -27.09
C GLU A 214 -11.14 7.39 -27.46
N LYS A 215 -11.98 6.75 -26.62
CA LYS A 215 -12.61 5.48 -26.93
C LYS A 215 -13.30 5.52 -28.29
N LYS A 216 -14.19 6.49 -28.48
CA LYS A 216 -14.92 6.58 -29.74
C LYS A 216 -14.00 6.75 -30.95
N ARG A 217 -13.00 7.64 -30.84
CA ARG A 217 -12.05 7.87 -31.96
C ARG A 217 -11.16 6.66 -32.22
N SER A 218 -10.75 5.93 -31.19
CA SER A 218 -9.96 4.73 -31.37
C SER A 218 -10.77 3.61 -32.00
N GLU A 219 -12.06 3.48 -31.65
CA GLU A 219 -12.96 2.52 -32.31
C GLU A 219 -13.18 2.87 -33.78
N ASP A 220 -13.50 4.15 -34.08
CA ASP A 220 -13.62 4.64 -35.46
C ASP A 220 -12.31 4.40 -36.26
N PHE A 221 -11.14 4.68 -35.63
CA PHE A 221 -9.83 4.49 -36.25
C PHE A 221 -9.51 3.00 -36.49
N MET A 222 -9.82 2.13 -35.52
CA MET A 222 -9.65 0.67 -35.68
C MET A 222 -10.49 0.14 -36.86
N GLU A 223 -11.74 0.59 -36.98
CA GLU A 223 -12.61 0.21 -38.07
C GLU A 223 -12.07 0.69 -39.42
N ASP A 224 -11.56 1.90 -39.49
CA ASP A 224 -11.03 2.46 -40.74
C ASP A 224 -9.75 1.79 -41.19
N ILE A 225 -8.75 1.61 -40.32
CA ILE A 225 -7.48 0.96 -40.69
C ILE A 225 -7.65 -0.53 -40.99
N GLY A 226 -8.63 -1.20 -40.37
CA GLY A 226 -8.92 -2.59 -40.63
C GLY A 226 -9.49 -2.83 -42.05
N LYS A 227 -9.88 -1.78 -42.78
CA LYS A 227 -10.26 -1.88 -44.22
C LYS A 227 -9.03 -1.99 -45.12
N ASP A 228 -7.88 -1.47 -44.65
CA ASP A 228 -6.66 -1.34 -45.45
C ASP A 228 -5.58 -2.36 -45.07
N ILE A 229 -5.57 -2.83 -43.82
CA ILE A 229 -4.55 -3.76 -43.28
C ILE A 229 -5.18 -4.78 -42.35
N THR A 230 -4.50 -5.93 -42.19
CA THR A 230 -4.89 -6.95 -41.22
C THR A 230 -4.25 -6.68 -39.85
N LEU A 231 -5.10 -6.44 -38.88
CA LEU A 231 -4.65 -6.14 -37.49
C LEU A 231 -4.52 -7.44 -36.70
N GLU A 232 -3.38 -7.63 -36.04
CA GLU A 232 -3.19 -8.67 -35.02
C GLU A 232 -3.61 -8.17 -33.63
N SER A 233 -3.24 -6.94 -33.29
CA SER A 233 -3.63 -6.31 -32.05
C SER A 233 -3.88 -4.81 -32.25
N PHE A 234 -4.68 -4.22 -31.38
CA PHE A 234 -4.98 -2.80 -31.37
C PHE A 234 -5.19 -2.34 -29.94
N ILE A 235 -4.29 -1.50 -29.42
CA ILE A 235 -4.23 -1.12 -28.01
C ILE A 235 -4.17 0.42 -27.91
N PRO A 236 -5.32 1.10 -27.77
CA PRO A 236 -5.35 2.52 -27.44
C PRO A 236 -4.69 2.82 -26.09
N GLN A 237 -4.14 4.03 -25.93
CA GLN A 237 -3.42 4.42 -24.71
C GLN A 237 -4.26 4.19 -23.45
N TYR A 238 -5.55 4.55 -23.44
CA TYR A 238 -6.42 4.48 -22.27
C TYR A 238 -6.70 3.05 -21.75
N VAL A 239 -6.40 2.01 -22.52
CA VAL A 239 -6.47 0.60 -22.09
C VAL A 239 -5.10 -0.07 -22.01
N ASN A 240 -4.02 0.64 -22.30
CA ASN A 240 -2.66 0.09 -22.24
C ASN A 240 -2.17 0.01 -20.78
N GLN A 241 -2.19 -1.19 -20.21
CA GLN A 241 -1.79 -1.42 -18.81
C GLN A 241 -0.31 -1.05 -18.57
N ALA A 242 0.59 -1.28 -19.52
CA ALA A 242 2.00 -0.93 -19.39
C ALA A 242 2.21 0.57 -19.18
N ILE A 243 1.29 1.37 -19.68
CA ILE A 243 1.28 2.84 -19.52
C ILE A 243 0.52 3.25 -18.26
N HIS A 244 -0.75 2.82 -18.08
CA HIS A 244 -1.67 3.38 -17.07
C HIS A 244 -1.53 2.81 -15.68
N PHE A 245 -1.14 1.54 -15.55
CA PHE A 245 -1.09 0.85 -14.26
C PHE A 245 -0.32 1.64 -13.19
N THR A 246 0.83 2.21 -13.55
CA THR A 246 1.67 2.99 -12.62
C THR A 246 0.95 4.21 -12.06
N GLY A 247 0.26 4.98 -12.90
CA GLY A 247 -0.49 6.17 -12.46
C GLY A 247 -1.67 5.83 -11.56
N ASP A 248 -2.38 4.75 -11.87
CA ASP A 248 -3.54 4.28 -11.12
C ASP A 248 -3.15 3.73 -9.74
N ASP A 249 -2.03 3.00 -9.67
CA ASP A 249 -1.55 2.39 -8.42
C ASP A 249 -0.90 3.43 -7.50
N MET A 250 -0.02 4.29 -8.00
CA MET A 250 0.58 5.39 -7.23
C MET A 250 -0.46 6.29 -6.59
N GLY A 251 -1.58 6.56 -7.27
CA GLY A 251 -2.68 7.35 -6.71
C GLY A 251 -3.36 6.74 -5.49
N SER A 252 -3.20 5.43 -5.24
CA SER A 252 -3.76 4.73 -4.07
C SER A 252 -2.83 4.70 -2.86
N ASP A 253 -1.52 4.78 -3.04
CA ASP A 253 -0.53 4.74 -1.97
C ASP A 253 -0.66 5.90 -0.98
N GLU A 254 -1.07 7.07 -1.43
CA GLU A 254 -1.29 8.25 -0.61
C GLU A 254 -2.28 7.97 0.53
N ALA A 255 -3.36 7.23 0.26
CA ALA A 255 -4.37 6.90 1.27
C ALA A 255 -3.78 6.05 2.42
N MET A 256 -2.93 5.07 2.09
CA MET A 256 -2.26 4.21 3.07
C MET A 256 -1.33 5.02 3.99
N ILE A 257 -0.55 5.93 3.43
CA ILE A 257 0.37 6.78 4.21
C ILE A 257 -0.38 7.79 5.08
N ILE A 258 -1.53 8.28 4.63
CA ILE A 258 -2.39 9.16 5.46
C ILE A 258 -2.93 8.38 6.66
N VAL A 259 -3.34 7.13 6.50
CA VAL A 259 -3.76 6.27 7.64
C VAL A 259 -2.61 6.08 8.63
N LEU A 260 -1.40 5.75 8.13
CA LEU A 260 -0.21 5.66 8.95
C LEU A 260 0.08 6.96 9.71
N LEU A 261 -0.03 8.11 9.03
CA LEU A 261 0.10 9.43 9.63
C LEU A 261 -0.88 9.62 10.79
N TYR A 262 -2.16 9.28 10.62
CA TYR A 262 -3.16 9.42 11.68
C TYR A 262 -2.86 8.52 12.88
N ILE A 263 -2.42 7.29 12.68
CA ILE A 263 -1.99 6.40 13.78
C ILE A 263 -0.86 7.06 14.58
N VAL A 264 0.17 7.55 13.91
CA VAL A 264 1.29 8.21 14.58
C VAL A 264 0.87 9.51 15.24
N MET A 265 -0.05 10.27 14.65
CA MET A 265 -0.61 11.47 15.26
C MET A 265 -1.34 11.20 16.58
N VAL A 266 -2.10 10.13 16.66
CA VAL A 266 -2.75 9.70 17.90
C VAL A 266 -1.71 9.33 18.95
N ILE A 267 -0.66 8.64 18.57
CA ILE A 267 0.49 8.32 19.45
C ILE A 267 1.13 9.61 19.99
N MET A 268 1.38 10.57 19.10
CA MET A 268 1.96 11.85 19.47
C MET A 268 1.07 12.64 20.44
N ALA A 269 -0.23 12.73 20.15
CA ALA A 269 -1.21 13.37 21.03
C ALA A 269 -1.20 12.74 22.42
N PHE A 270 -1.14 11.43 22.49
CA PHE A 270 -1.05 10.67 23.74
C PHE A 270 0.24 10.98 24.51
N VAL A 271 1.41 10.97 23.84
CA VAL A 271 2.71 11.30 24.44
C VAL A 271 2.72 12.72 24.99
N PHE A 272 2.24 13.69 24.23
CA PHE A 272 2.11 15.08 24.70
C PHE A 272 1.18 15.20 25.91
N GLY A 273 0.04 14.51 25.86
CA GLY A 273 -0.93 14.51 26.94
C GLY A 273 -0.34 14.03 28.26
N ILE A 274 0.38 12.93 28.25
CA ILE A 274 1.05 12.37 29.43
C ILE A 274 2.14 13.29 29.92
N THR A 275 2.98 13.76 28.99
CA THR A 275 4.11 14.62 29.28
C THR A 275 3.67 15.91 30.01
N THR A 276 2.64 16.57 29.45
CA THR A 276 2.07 17.80 30.06
C THR A 276 1.42 17.51 31.41
N SER A 277 0.65 16.40 31.52
CA SER A 277 0.05 16.03 32.82
C SER A 277 1.08 15.80 33.91
N ASN A 278 2.23 15.20 33.56
CA ASN A 278 3.33 14.99 34.53
C ASN A 278 4.04 16.25 34.90
N THR A 279 4.30 17.15 33.95
CA THR A 279 4.88 18.46 34.22
C THR A 279 4.02 19.24 35.23
N ILE A 280 2.69 19.27 35.06
CA ILE A 280 1.78 19.93 36.01
C ILE A 280 1.86 19.30 37.41
N ARG A 281 1.98 17.98 37.51
CA ARG A 281 2.10 17.29 38.81
C ARG A 281 3.41 17.62 39.51
N LYS A 282 4.52 17.60 38.79
CA LYS A 282 5.85 17.90 39.29
C LYS A 282 5.96 19.34 39.81
N GLU A 283 5.34 20.27 39.09
CA GLU A 283 5.36 21.69 39.38
C GLU A 283 4.14 22.18 40.18
N ALA A 284 3.37 21.29 40.77
CA ALA A 284 2.14 21.64 41.48
C ALA A 284 2.35 22.75 42.55
N GLY A 285 3.39 22.65 43.40
CA GLY A 285 3.69 23.65 44.37
C GLY A 285 3.95 25.04 43.76
N VAL A 286 4.75 25.08 42.68
CA VAL A 286 5.03 26.33 41.95
C VAL A 286 3.80 26.94 41.33
N ILE A 287 2.95 26.08 40.69
CA ILE A 287 1.66 26.51 40.14
C ILE A 287 0.75 27.07 41.23
N GLY A 288 0.71 26.40 42.38
CA GLY A 288 -0.04 26.87 43.56
C GLY A 288 0.41 28.23 44.03
N THR A 289 1.72 28.45 44.19
CA THR A 289 2.32 29.74 44.59
C THR A 289 2.04 30.83 43.57
N LEU A 290 2.26 30.59 42.30
CA LEU A 290 2.00 31.56 41.23
C LEU A 290 0.51 31.96 41.20
N ARG A 291 -0.39 31.00 41.38
CA ARG A 291 -1.83 31.30 41.43
C ARG A 291 -2.23 32.07 42.69
N ALA A 292 -1.61 31.76 43.82
CA ALA A 292 -1.82 32.51 45.05
C ALA A 292 -1.27 33.95 44.96
N SER A 293 -0.20 34.16 44.18
CA SER A 293 0.37 35.48 43.89
C SER A 293 -0.36 36.24 42.76
N GLY A 294 -1.56 35.79 42.31
CA GLY A 294 -2.41 36.55 41.41
C GLY A 294 -2.31 36.18 39.92
N TYR A 295 -1.45 35.23 39.53
CA TYR A 295 -1.39 34.79 38.15
C TYR A 295 -2.68 34.09 37.70
N THR A 296 -3.19 34.49 36.55
CA THR A 296 -4.43 33.94 35.97
C THR A 296 -4.22 32.53 35.40
N LYS A 297 -5.32 31.78 35.25
CA LYS A 297 -5.28 30.46 34.62
C LYS A 297 -4.75 30.54 33.19
N ASN A 298 -5.13 31.58 32.45
CA ASN A 298 -4.76 31.74 31.03
C ASN A 298 -3.28 32.05 30.86
N GLU A 299 -2.68 32.84 31.78
CA GLU A 299 -1.23 33.10 31.77
C GLU A 299 -0.43 31.82 32.01
N LEU A 300 -0.87 30.97 32.93
CA LEU A 300 -0.24 29.69 33.20
C LEU A 300 -0.46 28.69 32.01
N ILE A 301 -1.65 28.66 31.41
CA ILE A 301 -1.87 27.86 30.20
C ILE A 301 -0.91 28.29 29.10
N ARG A 302 -0.79 29.60 28.85
CA ARG A 302 0.12 30.13 27.83
C ARG A 302 1.59 29.81 28.15
N HIS A 303 1.99 29.84 29.41
CA HIS A 303 3.35 29.50 29.83
C HIS A 303 3.67 28.02 29.61
N TYR A 304 2.84 27.11 30.14
CA TYR A 304 3.05 25.64 29.98
C TYR A 304 2.83 25.13 28.58
N MET A 305 2.09 25.85 27.73
CA MET A 305 1.93 25.53 26.32
C MET A 305 3.12 25.95 25.45
N SER A 306 3.88 26.95 25.88
CA SER A 306 4.96 27.52 25.03
C SER A 306 6.04 26.53 24.66
N MET A 307 6.47 25.63 25.56
CA MET A 307 7.50 24.63 25.29
C MET A 307 7.01 23.50 24.35
N PRO A 308 5.88 22.86 24.61
CA PRO A 308 5.32 21.90 23.64
C PRO A 308 5.13 22.50 22.24
N VAL A 309 4.60 23.73 22.13
CA VAL A 309 4.44 24.43 20.84
C VAL A 309 5.79 24.65 20.16
N PHE A 310 6.77 25.15 20.89
CA PHE A 310 8.10 25.43 20.37
C PHE A 310 8.79 24.15 19.84
N VAL A 311 8.77 23.06 20.64
CA VAL A 311 9.35 21.77 20.25
C VAL A 311 8.62 21.19 19.02
N THR A 312 7.29 21.32 18.97
CA THR A 312 6.50 20.85 17.84
C THR A 312 6.81 21.62 16.57
N LEU A 313 6.86 22.95 16.63
CA LEU A 313 7.16 23.79 15.48
C LEU A 313 8.57 23.52 14.95
N ILE A 314 9.58 23.48 15.81
CA ILE A 314 10.95 23.19 15.35
C ILE A 314 11.04 21.76 14.84
N GLY A 315 10.40 20.80 15.51
CA GLY A 315 10.33 19.41 15.06
C GLY A 315 9.68 19.29 13.70
N ALA A 316 8.59 20.02 13.45
CA ALA A 316 7.93 20.05 12.16
C ALA A 316 8.80 20.68 11.05
N VAL A 317 9.45 21.80 11.34
CA VAL A 317 10.36 22.46 10.39
C VAL A 317 11.54 21.55 10.05
N VAL A 318 12.24 21.02 11.06
CA VAL A 318 13.38 20.13 10.84
C VAL A 318 12.95 18.83 10.17
N GLY A 319 11.82 18.26 10.58
CA GLY A 319 11.23 17.06 9.95
C GLY A 319 10.93 17.30 8.47
N ASN A 320 10.28 18.41 8.11
CA ASN A 320 10.05 18.74 6.72
C ASN A 320 11.33 18.96 5.91
N ILE A 321 12.33 19.66 6.48
CA ILE A 321 13.64 19.80 5.82
C ILE A 321 14.24 18.43 5.52
N LEU A 322 14.25 17.51 6.49
CA LEU A 322 14.75 16.15 6.29
C LEU A 322 13.85 15.36 5.33
N GLY A 323 12.53 15.58 5.36
CA GLY A 323 11.58 15.03 4.40
C GLY A 323 11.92 15.41 2.97
N TYR A 324 12.10 16.70 2.71
CA TYR A 324 12.45 17.23 1.38
C TYR A 324 13.90 16.96 0.93
N THR A 325 14.80 16.56 1.81
CA THR A 325 16.21 16.33 1.47
C THR A 325 16.61 14.86 1.51
N ILE A 326 16.37 14.17 2.60
CA ILE A 326 16.84 12.80 2.84
C ILE A 326 15.73 11.79 2.60
N PHE A 327 14.61 11.90 3.34
CA PHE A 327 13.57 10.88 3.32
C PHE A 327 12.86 10.76 1.99
N LYS A 328 12.70 11.85 1.23
CA LYS A 328 12.15 11.77 -0.14
C LYS A 328 12.94 10.81 -1.03
N ASN A 329 14.28 10.79 -0.92
CA ASN A 329 15.10 9.91 -1.74
C ASN A 329 14.94 8.44 -1.33
N VAL A 330 14.77 8.18 -0.04
CA VAL A 330 14.47 6.84 0.48
C VAL A 330 13.11 6.35 -0.04
N CYS A 331 12.09 7.21 0.03
CA CYS A 331 10.75 6.88 -0.46
C CYS A 331 10.70 6.81 -1.99
N ALA A 332 11.41 7.69 -2.71
CA ALA A 332 11.54 7.61 -4.16
C ALA A 332 12.19 6.29 -4.62
N GLY A 333 13.14 5.76 -3.83
CA GLY A 333 13.74 4.46 -4.08
C GLY A 333 12.73 3.30 -4.09
N MET A 334 11.62 3.43 -3.36
CA MET A 334 10.54 2.45 -3.36
C MET A 334 9.77 2.48 -4.68
N TYR A 335 9.38 3.67 -5.16
CA TYR A 335 8.72 3.82 -6.46
C TYR A 335 9.61 3.35 -7.61
N TYR A 336 10.89 3.63 -7.54
CA TYR A 336 11.85 3.08 -8.51
C TYR A 336 12.01 1.57 -8.42
N GLY A 337 11.83 0.95 -7.27
CA GLY A 337 11.78 -0.50 -7.12
C GLY A 337 10.53 -1.15 -7.73
N SER A 338 9.43 -0.38 -7.82
CA SER A 338 8.12 -0.87 -8.25
C SER A 338 7.81 -0.55 -9.72
N TYR A 339 8.36 0.55 -10.28
CA TYR A 339 8.01 1.05 -11.62
C TYR A 339 9.22 1.55 -12.40
N SER A 340 9.10 1.51 -13.74
CA SER A 340 10.05 2.11 -14.67
C SER A 340 9.76 3.60 -14.87
N LEU A 341 10.06 4.40 -13.84
CA LEU A 341 9.81 5.84 -13.83
C LEU A 341 11.02 6.64 -14.27
N PRO A 342 10.84 7.74 -15.01
CA PRO A 342 11.92 8.65 -15.37
C PRO A 342 12.45 9.41 -14.15
N THR A 343 13.56 10.13 -14.33
CA THR A 343 14.11 11.00 -13.27
C THR A 343 13.10 12.09 -12.90
N TYR A 344 12.82 12.20 -11.60
CA TYR A 344 11.89 13.20 -11.08
C TYR A 344 12.60 14.47 -10.62
N VAL A 345 11.89 15.57 -10.65
CA VAL A 345 12.26 16.83 -10.01
C VAL A 345 11.37 17.00 -8.79
N THR A 346 11.96 17.35 -7.64
CA THR A 346 11.20 17.56 -6.42
C THR A 346 10.23 18.74 -6.56
N VAL A 347 8.95 18.47 -6.42
CA VAL A 347 7.88 19.48 -6.49
C VAL A 347 7.42 19.82 -5.07
N TRP A 348 7.08 21.09 -4.84
CA TRP A 348 6.46 21.51 -3.61
C TRP A 348 5.05 20.93 -3.46
N ASN A 349 4.83 20.18 -2.37
CA ASN A 349 3.53 19.59 -2.07
C ASN A 349 2.88 20.34 -0.88
N ALA A 350 1.91 21.21 -1.19
CA ALA A 350 1.18 22.00 -0.18
C ALA A 350 0.36 21.10 0.78
N LYS A 351 -0.21 20.00 0.28
CA LYS A 351 -0.96 19.03 1.08
C LYS A 351 -0.04 18.33 2.08
N ALA A 352 1.13 17.87 1.65
CA ALA A 352 2.15 17.30 2.52
C ALA A 352 2.54 18.28 3.63
N PHE A 353 2.83 19.54 3.30
CA PHE A 353 3.17 20.56 4.28
C PHE A 353 2.03 20.82 5.28
N LEU A 354 0.79 20.91 4.82
CA LEU A 354 -0.37 21.10 5.70
C LEU A 354 -0.52 19.93 6.67
N LEU A 355 -0.50 18.70 6.17
CA LEU A 355 -0.67 17.49 6.97
C LEU A 355 0.46 17.27 7.97
N THR A 356 1.70 17.58 7.61
CA THR A 356 2.89 17.32 8.43
C THR A 356 3.30 18.50 9.34
N THR A 357 2.76 19.69 9.10
CA THR A 357 3.07 20.88 9.91
C THR A 357 1.85 21.39 10.67
N VAL A 358 0.79 21.72 9.98
CA VAL A 358 -0.39 22.38 10.58
C VAL A 358 -1.15 21.41 11.47
N VAL A 359 -1.43 20.20 10.99
CA VAL A 359 -2.21 19.21 11.72
C VAL A 359 -1.52 18.78 13.03
N PRO A 360 -0.21 18.42 13.07
CA PRO A 360 0.48 18.11 14.33
C PRO A 360 0.43 19.24 15.35
N VAL A 361 0.65 20.48 14.89
CA VAL A 361 0.59 21.66 15.76
C VAL A 361 -0.81 21.85 16.33
N LEU A 362 -1.86 21.71 15.51
CA LEU A 362 -3.24 21.82 15.96
C LEU A 362 -3.60 20.72 16.98
N ILE A 363 -3.24 19.47 16.71
CA ILE A 363 -3.48 18.35 17.64
C ILE A 363 -2.77 18.62 18.97
N MET A 364 -1.50 19.02 18.91
CA MET A 364 -0.74 19.37 20.10
C MET A 364 -1.40 20.51 20.89
N LEU A 365 -1.83 21.58 20.22
CA LEU A 365 -2.54 22.70 20.84
C LEU A 365 -3.85 22.26 21.51
N VAL A 366 -4.68 21.50 20.81
CA VAL A 366 -5.99 21.03 21.32
C VAL A 366 -5.81 20.13 22.53
N VAL A 367 -4.92 19.12 22.43
CA VAL A 367 -4.71 18.14 23.51
C VAL A 367 -4.11 18.81 24.74
N ASN A 368 -3.05 19.60 24.58
CA ASN A 368 -2.40 20.27 25.73
C ASN A 368 -3.31 21.33 26.35
N CYS A 369 -4.02 22.12 25.55
CA CYS A 369 -4.98 23.10 26.04
C CYS A 369 -6.11 22.43 26.86
N GLY A 370 -6.66 21.31 26.34
CA GLY A 370 -7.66 20.53 27.06
C GLY A 370 -7.19 20.03 28.41
N ILE A 371 -5.99 19.43 28.45
CA ILE A 371 -5.37 18.93 29.70
C ILE A 371 -5.08 20.08 30.69
N LEU A 372 -4.44 21.15 30.21
CA LEU A 372 -4.10 22.30 31.04
C LEU A 372 -5.38 22.95 31.62
N ARG A 373 -6.39 23.21 30.78
CA ARG A 373 -7.68 23.76 31.25
C ARG A 373 -8.34 22.84 32.27
N SER A 374 -8.35 21.52 32.03
CA SER A 374 -8.93 20.55 32.97
C SER A 374 -8.19 20.53 34.35
N LYS A 375 -6.85 20.53 34.32
CA LYS A 375 -6.05 20.45 35.54
C LYS A 375 -6.02 21.79 36.32
N LEU A 376 -5.86 22.93 35.65
CA LEU A 376 -5.80 24.26 36.26
C LEU A 376 -7.16 24.78 36.78
N LYS A 377 -8.27 24.02 36.58
CA LYS A 377 -9.55 24.28 37.24
C LYS A 377 -9.49 24.09 38.74
N LEU A 378 -8.54 23.29 39.25
CA LEU A 378 -8.38 23.06 40.69
C LEU A 378 -8.01 24.36 41.45
N PRO A 379 -8.46 24.53 42.70
CA PRO A 379 -8.12 25.70 43.51
C PRO A 379 -6.64 25.72 43.86
N PRO A 380 -6.03 26.92 44.12
CA PRO A 380 -4.62 27.07 44.46
C PRO A 380 -4.17 26.23 45.67
N LEU A 381 -5.02 26.09 46.65
CA LEU A 381 -4.75 25.29 47.86
C LEU A 381 -4.50 23.82 47.57
N LYS A 382 -5.20 23.24 46.59
CA LYS A 382 -4.95 21.86 46.16
C LYS A 382 -3.59 21.68 45.48
N PHE A 383 -3.15 22.68 44.74
CA PHE A 383 -1.83 22.70 44.14
C PHE A 383 -0.73 22.81 45.21
N LEU A 384 -0.87 23.70 46.19
CA LEU A 384 0.06 23.85 47.31
C LEU A 384 0.18 22.58 48.16
N ARG A 385 -0.97 21.91 48.40
CA ARG A 385 -1.00 20.61 49.10
C ARG A 385 -0.62 19.43 48.23
N ARG A 386 -0.26 19.66 46.96
CA ARG A 386 0.02 18.64 45.94
C ARG A 386 -1.09 17.58 45.80
N ASP A 387 -2.28 17.85 46.25
CA ASP A 387 -3.46 16.99 46.11
C ASP A 387 -4.21 17.35 44.80
N LEU A 388 -3.67 16.86 43.69
CA LEU A 388 -4.26 17.04 42.36
C LEU A 388 -5.30 15.97 42.03
N SER A 389 -5.66 15.10 42.98
CA SER A 389 -6.66 14.07 42.76
C SER A 389 -8.08 14.65 42.89
N ARG A 390 -8.96 14.31 41.97
CA ARG A 390 -10.40 14.63 42.05
C ARG A 390 -11.17 13.66 42.96
N LYS A 391 -10.59 12.51 43.32
CA LYS A 391 -11.22 11.44 44.12
C LYS A 391 -10.56 11.35 45.48
N LYS A 392 -11.38 11.10 46.51
CA LYS A 392 -10.90 10.77 47.88
C LYS A 392 -9.87 9.64 47.82
N GLN A 393 -8.86 9.67 48.71
CA GLN A 393 -7.83 8.65 48.85
C GLN A 393 -8.43 7.25 48.77
N LYS A 394 -7.95 6.47 47.85
CA LYS A 394 -8.32 5.06 47.76
C LYS A 394 -7.82 4.33 49.00
N ARG A 395 -8.71 3.64 49.71
CA ARG A 395 -8.33 2.74 50.80
C ARG A 395 -7.24 1.79 50.31
N ALA A 396 -6.17 1.62 51.09
CA ALA A 396 -5.12 0.67 50.79
C ALA A 396 -5.70 -0.72 50.73
N LEU A 397 -5.43 -1.47 49.63
CA LEU A 397 -5.84 -2.86 49.50
C LEU A 397 -5.24 -3.68 50.63
N ARG A 398 -6.12 -4.30 51.42
CA ARG A 398 -5.70 -5.27 52.46
C ARG A 398 -5.33 -6.58 51.77
N LEU A 399 -4.04 -6.83 51.62
CA LEU A 399 -3.49 -8.09 51.10
C LEU A 399 -3.28 -9.09 52.24
N SER A 400 -3.57 -10.35 52.00
CA SER A 400 -3.39 -11.42 52.98
C SER A 400 -1.97 -11.48 53.54
N SER A 401 -1.85 -11.76 54.86
CA SER A 401 -0.57 -11.93 55.52
C SER A 401 0.21 -13.18 55.06
N ARG A 402 -0.46 -14.11 54.38
CA ARG A 402 0.16 -15.36 53.85
C ARG A 402 1.05 -15.08 52.61
N ILE A 403 0.94 -13.90 51.99
CA ILE A 403 1.77 -13.53 50.85
C ILE A 403 3.11 -12.96 51.38
N ASN A 404 4.24 -13.40 50.78
CA ASN A 404 5.56 -12.91 51.11
C ASN A 404 5.61 -11.36 51.05
N ILE A 405 6.35 -10.73 51.99
CA ILE A 405 6.42 -9.27 52.15
C ILE A 405 6.85 -8.55 50.87
N PHE A 406 7.80 -9.09 50.10
CA PHE A 406 8.24 -8.55 48.82
C PHE A 406 7.13 -8.63 47.74
N SER A 407 6.37 -9.69 47.69
CA SER A 407 5.25 -9.87 46.76
C SER A 407 4.08 -8.94 47.10
N ARG A 408 3.81 -8.74 48.43
CA ARG A 408 2.82 -7.76 48.89
C ARG A 408 3.23 -6.33 48.52
N PHE A 409 4.52 -6.02 48.65
CA PHE A 409 5.03 -4.70 48.27
C PHE A 409 4.91 -4.46 46.77
N ARG A 410 5.29 -5.44 45.94
CA ARG A 410 5.14 -5.36 44.49
C ARG A 410 3.68 -5.18 44.05
N LEU A 411 2.76 -5.96 44.59
CA LEU A 411 1.32 -5.82 44.32
C LEU A 411 0.82 -4.42 44.72
N ARG A 412 1.24 -3.89 45.89
CA ARG A 412 0.89 -2.54 46.31
C ARG A 412 1.41 -1.49 45.33
N VAL A 413 2.65 -1.61 44.87
CA VAL A 413 3.24 -0.71 43.85
C VAL A 413 2.45 -0.74 42.59
N ILE A 414 2.02 -1.95 42.11
CA ILE A 414 1.21 -2.12 40.91
C ILE A 414 -0.16 -1.42 41.10
N PHE A 415 -0.87 -1.72 42.18
CA PHE A 415 -2.22 -1.13 42.40
C PHE A 415 -2.18 0.37 42.65
N GLN A 416 -1.15 0.91 43.33
CA GLN A 416 -0.97 2.33 43.50
C GLN A 416 -0.71 3.05 42.16
N ASN A 417 -0.02 2.39 41.23
CA ASN A 417 0.35 2.93 39.93
C ASN A 417 -0.61 2.49 38.81
N PHE A 418 -1.73 1.86 39.13
CA PHE A 418 -2.65 1.27 38.13
C PHE A 418 -3.02 2.23 37.01
N SER A 419 -3.32 3.50 37.31
CA SER A 419 -3.59 4.52 36.28
C SER A 419 -2.43 4.76 35.32
N ASN A 420 -1.17 4.60 35.78
CA ASN A 420 -0.01 4.75 34.92
C ASN A 420 0.20 3.50 34.07
N TYR A 421 -0.15 2.33 34.59
CA TYR A 421 -0.09 1.08 33.84
C TYR A 421 -1.19 0.97 32.76
N ILE A 422 -2.36 1.58 32.98
CA ILE A 422 -3.35 1.76 31.88
C ILE A 422 -2.74 2.60 30.76
N VAL A 423 -2.07 3.68 31.13
CA VAL A 423 -1.39 4.54 30.16
C VAL A 423 -0.27 3.80 29.43
N LEU A 424 0.49 2.96 30.14
CA LEU A 424 1.51 2.10 29.56
C LEU A 424 0.87 1.08 28.59
N PHE A 425 -0.23 0.44 28.99
CA PHE A 425 -0.99 -0.49 28.14
C PHE A 425 -1.42 0.17 26.83
N VAL A 426 -2.06 1.33 26.90
CA VAL A 426 -2.47 2.06 25.69
C VAL A 426 -1.29 2.43 24.80
N GLY A 427 -0.16 2.83 25.40
CA GLY A 427 1.07 3.10 24.67
C GLY A 427 1.64 1.86 23.96
N ILE A 428 1.61 0.71 24.63
CA ILE A 428 2.01 -0.58 24.05
C ILE A 428 1.08 -0.97 22.90
N VAL A 429 -0.24 -0.85 23.06
CA VAL A 429 -1.21 -1.11 22.00
C VAL A 429 -0.91 -0.29 20.75
N PHE A 430 -0.68 1.00 20.88
CA PHE A 430 -0.39 1.85 19.72
C PHE A 430 0.96 1.52 19.06
N ALA A 431 2.00 1.27 19.86
CA ALA A 431 3.31 0.94 19.31
C ALA A 431 3.31 -0.42 18.62
N ASN A 432 2.66 -1.40 19.23
CA ASN A 432 2.48 -2.73 18.64
C ASN A 432 1.59 -2.71 17.40
N LEU A 433 0.56 -1.86 17.34
CA LEU A 433 -0.29 -1.74 16.17
C LEU A 433 0.51 -1.37 14.91
N LEU A 434 1.48 -0.48 15.06
CA LEU A 434 2.39 -0.11 13.97
C LEU A 434 3.30 -1.27 13.58
N LEU A 435 3.85 -1.98 14.57
CA LEU A 435 4.69 -3.17 14.34
C LEU A 435 3.87 -4.30 13.70
N PHE A 436 2.62 -4.48 14.13
CA PHE A 436 1.70 -5.45 13.57
C PHE A 436 1.43 -5.18 12.10
N PHE A 437 1.15 -3.93 11.74
CA PHE A 437 0.95 -3.53 10.36
C PHE A 437 2.15 -3.92 9.46
N GLY A 438 3.37 -3.63 9.90
CA GLY A 438 4.58 -3.95 9.13
C GLY A 438 4.89 -5.45 9.02
N LEU A 439 4.47 -6.27 10.00
CA LEU A 439 4.67 -7.73 9.97
C LEU A 439 3.53 -8.49 9.27
N LEU A 440 2.37 -7.85 9.12
CA LEU A 440 1.15 -8.49 8.63
C LEU A 440 1.19 -8.72 7.12
N LEU A 441 1.58 -7.71 6.35
CA LEU A 441 1.45 -7.73 4.89
C LEU A 441 2.17 -8.90 4.22
N PRO A 442 3.45 -9.22 4.52
CA PRO A 442 4.12 -10.38 3.94
C PRO A 442 3.37 -11.69 4.22
N SER A 443 2.82 -11.84 5.43
CA SER A 443 2.08 -13.05 5.81
C SER A 443 0.72 -13.16 5.11
N VAL A 444 0.06 -12.03 4.89
CA VAL A 444 -1.20 -11.97 4.12
C VAL A 444 -0.97 -12.36 2.66
N LEU A 445 0.11 -11.85 2.05
CA LEU A 445 0.45 -12.15 0.66
C LEU A 445 0.83 -13.63 0.45
N ASP A 446 1.61 -14.19 1.35
CA ASP A 446 2.01 -15.61 1.32
C ASP A 446 0.79 -16.53 1.47
N HIS A 447 -0.12 -16.18 2.39
CA HIS A 447 -1.38 -16.91 2.54
C HIS A 447 -2.30 -16.77 1.32
N TYR A 448 -2.44 -15.56 0.80
CA TYR A 448 -3.23 -15.28 -0.41
C TYR A 448 -2.73 -16.09 -1.60
N GLN A 449 -1.41 -16.17 -1.80
CA GLN A 449 -0.81 -17.00 -2.83
C GLN A 449 -1.18 -18.49 -2.65
N THR A 450 -1.07 -19.00 -1.43
CA THR A 450 -1.41 -20.40 -1.12
C THR A 450 -2.91 -20.67 -1.31
N ASP A 451 -3.74 -19.75 -0.89
CA ASP A 451 -5.20 -19.86 -0.98
C ASP A 451 -5.69 -19.86 -2.43
N ILE A 452 -5.17 -18.95 -3.25
CA ILE A 452 -5.48 -18.93 -4.70
C ILE A 452 -5.05 -20.24 -5.36
N GLN A 453 -3.87 -20.77 -5.04
CA GLN A 453 -3.40 -22.04 -5.61
C GLN A 453 -4.33 -23.20 -5.28
N ASN A 454 -4.88 -23.23 -4.07
CA ASN A 454 -5.76 -24.31 -3.62
C ASN A 454 -7.19 -24.18 -4.16
N ASN A 455 -7.62 -22.96 -4.51
CA ASN A 455 -8.99 -22.63 -4.90
C ASN A 455 -9.10 -22.14 -6.36
N MET A 456 -8.17 -22.53 -7.23
CA MET A 456 -8.27 -22.26 -8.67
C MET A 456 -9.51 -22.91 -9.26
N LEU A 457 -10.18 -22.23 -10.20
CA LEU A 457 -11.32 -22.82 -10.94
C LEU A 457 -10.89 -24.04 -11.75
N ALA A 458 -9.76 -23.94 -12.43
CA ALA A 458 -9.08 -25.01 -13.17
C ALA A 458 -7.57 -24.77 -13.12
N LYS A 459 -6.73 -25.77 -13.44
CA LYS A 459 -5.27 -25.58 -13.53
C LYS A 459 -4.87 -24.60 -14.61
N TYR A 460 -5.63 -24.56 -15.69
CA TYR A 460 -5.49 -23.62 -16.81
C TYR A 460 -6.86 -23.04 -17.14
N GLN A 461 -6.96 -21.74 -17.15
CA GLN A 461 -8.12 -21.02 -17.65
C GLN A 461 -7.67 -20.21 -18.87
N TYR A 462 -8.10 -20.63 -20.04
CA TYR A 462 -7.80 -19.97 -21.30
C TYR A 462 -8.88 -18.94 -21.60
N MET A 463 -8.51 -17.67 -21.68
CA MET A 463 -9.37 -16.62 -22.20
C MET A 463 -9.06 -16.47 -23.68
N LEU A 464 -10.07 -16.69 -24.53
CA LEU A 464 -9.92 -16.52 -25.94
C LEU A 464 -10.03 -15.06 -26.36
N SER A 465 -9.30 -14.70 -27.38
CA SER A 465 -9.35 -13.34 -27.96
C SER A 465 -9.83 -13.44 -29.39
N VAL A 466 -10.93 -12.79 -29.70
CA VAL A 466 -11.38 -12.62 -31.09
C VAL A 466 -10.34 -11.75 -31.80
N PRO A 467 -9.81 -12.17 -32.95
CA PRO A 467 -8.85 -11.38 -33.71
C PRO A 467 -9.40 -10.00 -34.03
N THR A 468 -8.58 -8.97 -33.91
CA THR A 468 -8.97 -7.59 -34.23
C THR A 468 -9.44 -7.45 -35.67
N SER A 469 -8.87 -8.26 -36.57
CA SER A 469 -9.30 -8.37 -37.97
C SER A 469 -10.76 -8.85 -38.17
N ALA A 470 -11.32 -9.54 -37.19
CA ALA A 470 -12.72 -9.96 -37.21
C ALA A 470 -13.68 -8.82 -36.78
N MET A 471 -13.18 -7.83 -36.04
CA MET A 471 -13.94 -6.67 -35.55
C MET A 471 -13.72 -5.43 -36.45
N SER A 472 -12.65 -5.41 -37.23
CA SER A 472 -12.24 -4.29 -38.07
C SER A 472 -12.15 -4.77 -39.54
N GLY A 473 -12.65 -3.98 -40.49
CA GLY A 473 -12.43 -4.26 -41.89
C GLY A 473 -13.66 -4.48 -42.74
N ASN A 474 -13.43 -4.94 -43.97
CA ASN A 474 -14.50 -5.21 -44.94
C ASN A 474 -15.35 -6.42 -44.46
N LYS A 475 -16.68 -6.35 -44.57
CA LYS A 475 -17.60 -7.40 -44.11
C LYS A 475 -17.20 -8.81 -44.54
N ILE A 476 -16.57 -8.95 -45.74
CA ILE A 476 -16.10 -10.25 -46.24
C ILE A 476 -14.85 -10.71 -45.47
N SER A 477 -13.86 -9.83 -45.23
CA SER A 477 -12.65 -10.20 -44.49
C SER A 477 -12.97 -10.48 -43.01
N SER A 478 -13.85 -9.70 -42.40
CA SER A 478 -14.31 -9.96 -41.02
C SER A 478 -15.02 -11.30 -40.91
N LEU A 479 -15.86 -11.67 -41.91
CA LEU A 479 -16.53 -12.97 -41.95
C LEU A 479 -15.53 -14.13 -42.08
N PHE A 480 -14.49 -13.98 -42.90
CA PHE A 480 -13.42 -14.98 -43.02
C PHE A 480 -12.63 -15.11 -41.73
N SER A 481 -12.25 -14.00 -41.11
CA SER A 481 -11.53 -14.00 -39.83
C SER A 481 -12.35 -14.59 -38.68
N LEU A 482 -13.67 -14.36 -38.67
CA LEU A 482 -14.59 -15.00 -37.73
C LEU A 482 -14.73 -16.50 -37.98
N LEU A 483 -14.78 -16.92 -39.25
CA LEU A 483 -14.82 -18.34 -39.60
C LEU A 483 -13.53 -19.05 -39.22
N GLU A 484 -12.38 -18.44 -39.51
CA GLU A 484 -11.07 -18.97 -39.14
C GLU A 484 -10.93 -19.05 -37.62
N TYR A 485 -11.33 -17.99 -36.86
CA TYR A 485 -11.42 -18.00 -35.43
C TYR A 485 -12.32 -19.13 -34.92
N SER A 486 -13.53 -19.28 -35.47
CA SER A 486 -14.49 -20.28 -34.99
C SER A 486 -14.00 -21.73 -35.19
N LEU A 487 -13.10 -21.95 -36.15
CA LEU A 487 -12.46 -23.24 -36.38
C LEU A 487 -11.16 -23.39 -35.57
N GLY A 488 -10.32 -22.36 -35.53
CA GLY A 488 -9.00 -22.40 -34.91
C GLY A 488 -9.00 -22.18 -33.40
N ALA A 489 -10.08 -21.68 -32.83
CA ALA A 489 -10.26 -21.53 -31.39
C ALA A 489 -10.88 -22.77 -30.72
N LYS A 490 -11.28 -23.78 -31.49
CA LYS A 490 -11.77 -25.07 -30.97
C LYS A 490 -10.59 -25.95 -30.57
N THR A 491 -10.76 -26.70 -29.48
CA THR A 491 -9.80 -27.67 -29.00
C THR A 491 -10.39 -29.07 -29.04
N GLU A 492 -9.57 -30.09 -29.33
CA GLU A 492 -9.90 -31.50 -29.20
C GLU A 492 -9.59 -32.06 -27.80
N ASN A 493 -9.14 -31.23 -26.88
CA ASN A 493 -8.80 -31.63 -25.52
C ASN A 493 -10.07 -32.03 -24.76
N GLU A 494 -10.19 -33.31 -24.37
CA GLU A 494 -11.36 -33.86 -23.66
C GLU A 494 -11.57 -33.24 -22.25
N ASP A 495 -10.54 -32.67 -21.65
CA ASP A 495 -10.64 -32.00 -20.36
C ASP A 495 -11.12 -30.53 -20.47
N ALA A 496 -11.11 -29.97 -21.69
CA ALA A 496 -11.51 -28.59 -21.89
C ALA A 496 -13.04 -28.43 -21.78
N GLU A 497 -13.44 -27.50 -20.92
CA GLU A 497 -14.83 -27.10 -20.71
C GLU A 497 -15.03 -25.64 -21.10
N GLU A 498 -15.93 -25.36 -22.00
CA GLU A 498 -16.27 -24.01 -22.44
C GLU A 498 -16.98 -23.23 -21.35
N PHE A 499 -16.65 -21.95 -21.26
CA PHE A 499 -17.35 -20.98 -20.43
C PHE A 499 -17.54 -19.64 -21.17
N SER A 500 -18.57 -18.90 -20.80
CA SER A 500 -18.73 -17.51 -21.26
C SER A 500 -18.29 -16.53 -20.16
N ALA A 501 -17.70 -15.41 -20.56
CA ALA A 501 -17.33 -14.34 -19.64
C ALA A 501 -17.85 -13.00 -20.15
N TYR A 502 -18.25 -12.13 -19.21
CA TYR A 502 -18.65 -10.76 -19.48
C TYR A 502 -18.22 -9.85 -18.32
N SER A 503 -17.76 -8.65 -18.61
CA SER A 503 -17.27 -7.72 -17.60
C SER A 503 -18.23 -6.57 -17.36
N LEU A 504 -18.59 -6.34 -16.10
CA LEU A 504 -19.37 -5.20 -15.65
C LEU A 504 -18.62 -4.46 -14.55
N ASN A 505 -19.02 -3.22 -14.28
CA ASN A 505 -18.43 -2.40 -13.24
C ASN A 505 -19.38 -2.22 -12.05
N THR A 506 -18.84 -2.23 -10.86
CA THR A 506 -19.57 -1.90 -9.64
C THR A 506 -20.06 -0.46 -9.68
N THR A 507 -21.15 -0.16 -8.94
CA THR A 507 -21.74 1.20 -8.83
C THR A 507 -21.67 1.70 -7.39
N PRO A 508 -20.48 1.79 -6.77
CA PRO A 508 -20.34 2.22 -5.39
C PRO A 508 -20.61 3.73 -5.24
N LYS A 509 -21.14 4.13 -4.08
CA LYS A 509 -21.34 5.55 -3.73
C LYS A 509 -20.07 6.20 -3.16
N THR A 510 -19.18 5.42 -2.54
CA THR A 510 -18.06 5.89 -1.71
C THR A 510 -16.71 5.36 -2.14
N PHE A 511 -16.64 4.36 -3.01
CA PHE A 511 -15.40 3.70 -3.45
C PHE A 511 -15.19 3.88 -4.95
N LYS A 512 -13.99 3.54 -5.46
CA LYS A 512 -13.76 3.45 -6.90
C LYS A 512 -14.67 2.39 -7.52
N SER A 513 -15.11 2.61 -8.76
CA SER A 513 -15.79 1.59 -9.56
C SER A 513 -14.78 0.51 -9.94
N GLU A 514 -15.13 -0.75 -9.78
CA GLU A 514 -14.26 -1.90 -10.04
C GLU A 514 -14.93 -2.85 -11.01
N GLU A 515 -14.11 -3.53 -11.78
CA GLU A 515 -14.56 -4.55 -12.72
C GLU A 515 -14.94 -5.82 -11.97
N VAL A 516 -16.05 -6.43 -12.40
CA VAL A 516 -16.58 -7.70 -11.91
C VAL A 516 -16.76 -8.60 -13.10
N THR A 517 -16.11 -9.76 -13.08
CA THR A 517 -16.23 -10.74 -14.15
C THR A 517 -17.43 -11.67 -13.90
N LEU A 518 -18.32 -11.75 -14.85
CA LEU A 518 -19.45 -12.67 -14.85
C LEU A 518 -19.05 -13.92 -15.63
N TYR A 519 -19.07 -15.07 -14.97
CA TYR A 519 -18.82 -16.38 -15.58
C TYR A 519 -20.12 -17.10 -15.83
N GLY A 520 -20.39 -17.42 -17.10
CA GLY A 520 -21.40 -18.34 -17.54
C GLY A 520 -20.83 -19.73 -17.66
N VAL A 521 -21.25 -20.65 -16.79
CA VAL A 521 -20.73 -22.02 -16.76
C VAL A 521 -21.81 -23.05 -17.02
N LYS A 522 -21.43 -24.24 -17.52
CA LYS A 522 -22.35 -25.35 -17.80
C LYS A 522 -23.00 -25.85 -16.50
N SER A 523 -24.25 -26.32 -16.59
CA SER A 523 -24.98 -26.83 -15.42
C SER A 523 -24.37 -28.06 -14.77
N ASP A 524 -23.60 -28.83 -15.54
CA ASP A 524 -22.89 -30.05 -15.19
C ASP A 524 -21.37 -29.85 -15.14
N SER A 525 -20.91 -28.61 -14.92
CA SER A 525 -19.50 -28.26 -14.94
C SER A 525 -18.65 -29.17 -14.05
N LYS A 526 -17.52 -29.61 -14.60
CA LYS A 526 -16.48 -30.35 -13.84
C LYS A 526 -15.75 -29.44 -12.85
N TYR A 527 -15.61 -28.15 -13.20
CA TYR A 527 -14.74 -27.19 -12.56
C TYR A 527 -15.48 -26.31 -11.55
N VAL A 528 -16.66 -25.80 -11.93
CA VAL A 528 -17.44 -24.92 -11.06
C VAL A 528 -18.65 -25.70 -10.53
N LYS A 529 -18.52 -26.29 -9.35
CA LYS A 529 -19.53 -27.16 -8.73
C LYS A 529 -20.62 -26.36 -8.06
N ILE A 530 -21.47 -25.72 -8.83
CA ILE A 530 -22.61 -24.93 -8.35
C ILE A 530 -23.89 -25.54 -8.97
N ASN A 531 -24.96 -25.63 -8.20
CA ASN A 531 -26.25 -26.11 -8.73
C ASN A 531 -26.96 -24.98 -9.51
N LEU A 532 -26.51 -24.78 -10.73
CA LEU A 532 -27.01 -23.79 -11.65
C LEU A 532 -28.09 -24.45 -12.52
N LYS A 533 -29.34 -24.40 -12.09
CA LYS A 533 -30.45 -24.74 -12.99
C LYS A 533 -30.60 -23.64 -14.04
N ASP A 534 -30.82 -24.03 -15.29
CA ASP A 534 -31.27 -23.10 -16.33
C ASP A 534 -32.72 -22.71 -16.00
N GLU A 535 -32.86 -21.81 -15.04
CA GLU A 535 -34.13 -21.19 -14.75
C GLU A 535 -34.43 -20.27 -15.93
N LYS A 536 -35.44 -20.64 -16.74
CA LYS A 536 -36.05 -19.69 -17.68
C LYS A 536 -36.36 -18.44 -16.84
N ALA A 537 -35.55 -17.42 -17.03
CA ALA A 537 -35.77 -16.14 -16.37
C ALA A 537 -37.19 -15.73 -16.74
N ASP A 538 -38.09 -15.76 -15.79
CA ASP A 538 -39.39 -15.11 -15.93
C ASP A 538 -39.09 -13.59 -15.88
N LEU A 539 -38.65 -13.09 -17.04
CA LEU A 539 -38.34 -11.67 -17.29
C LEU A 539 -39.60 -10.79 -17.08
N GLN A 540 -40.74 -11.38 -16.73
CA GLN A 540 -42.02 -10.66 -16.54
C GLN A 540 -42.46 -10.45 -15.08
N ALA A 541 -41.88 -11.13 -14.10
CA ALA A 541 -42.45 -11.10 -12.74
C ALA A 541 -41.93 -9.95 -11.86
N ASP A 542 -40.75 -9.41 -12.07
CA ASP A 542 -40.28 -8.24 -11.30
C ASP A 542 -39.24 -7.44 -12.08
N SER A 543 -39.62 -6.30 -12.61
CA SER A 543 -38.83 -5.43 -13.48
C SER A 543 -37.56 -4.83 -12.83
N LYS A 544 -37.14 -5.32 -11.66
CA LYS A 544 -35.96 -4.86 -10.92
C LYS A 544 -34.80 -5.84 -10.83
N VAL A 545 -34.99 -7.11 -11.15
CA VAL A 545 -33.94 -8.15 -11.04
C VAL A 545 -33.68 -8.77 -12.39
N THR A 546 -32.41 -8.73 -12.84
CA THR A 546 -32.00 -9.30 -14.12
C THR A 546 -31.86 -10.83 -14.01
N ALA A 547 -31.21 -11.34 -12.95
CA ALA A 547 -31.01 -12.77 -12.74
C ALA A 547 -30.60 -13.10 -11.30
N ASP A 548 -30.77 -14.37 -10.91
CA ASP A 548 -30.18 -14.96 -9.73
C ASP A 548 -28.76 -15.44 -10.05
N ALA A 549 -27.80 -15.22 -9.14
CA ALA A 549 -26.41 -15.56 -9.39
C ALA A 549 -25.67 -15.93 -8.08
N TYR A 550 -24.62 -16.73 -8.23
CA TYR A 550 -23.64 -16.96 -7.16
C TYR A 550 -22.53 -15.93 -7.25
N ILE A 551 -21.96 -15.52 -6.11
CA ILE A 551 -20.85 -14.59 -6.07
C ILE A 551 -19.61 -15.25 -5.47
N SER A 552 -18.43 -14.80 -5.84
CA SER A 552 -17.17 -15.25 -5.25
C SER A 552 -17.08 -14.87 -3.78
N SER A 553 -16.38 -15.68 -2.96
CA SER A 553 -16.09 -15.35 -1.55
C SER A 553 -15.39 -14.00 -1.43
N ALA A 554 -14.44 -13.67 -2.32
CA ALA A 554 -13.80 -12.35 -2.37
C ALA A 554 -14.82 -11.21 -2.55
N TYR A 555 -15.81 -11.37 -3.41
CA TYR A 555 -16.83 -10.36 -3.64
C TYR A 555 -17.77 -10.21 -2.43
N ALA A 556 -18.20 -11.36 -1.86
CA ALA A 556 -19.02 -11.39 -0.67
C ALA A 556 -18.34 -10.71 0.51
N ASP A 557 -17.08 -11.02 0.77
CA ASP A 557 -16.30 -10.45 1.87
C ASP A 557 -16.07 -8.96 1.71
N LYS A 558 -15.67 -8.52 0.51
CA LYS A 558 -15.38 -7.11 0.25
C LYS A 558 -16.57 -6.23 0.59
N PHE A 559 -17.73 -6.56 0.05
CA PHE A 559 -18.95 -5.74 0.19
C PHE A 559 -19.89 -6.23 1.31
N SER A 560 -19.50 -7.27 2.06
CA SER A 560 -20.31 -7.89 3.14
C SER A 560 -21.67 -8.37 2.66
N LEU A 561 -21.70 -9.01 1.50
CA LEU A 561 -22.91 -9.51 0.86
C LEU A 561 -23.30 -10.87 1.42
N GLN A 562 -24.60 -11.10 1.50
CA GLN A 562 -25.19 -12.36 1.94
C GLN A 562 -26.20 -12.89 0.91
N PRO A 563 -26.50 -14.20 0.91
CA PRO A 563 -27.58 -14.71 0.10
C PRO A 563 -28.91 -13.96 0.35
N GLY A 564 -29.53 -13.50 -0.74
CA GLY A 564 -30.71 -12.64 -0.72
C GLY A 564 -30.46 -11.17 -1.04
N ASP A 565 -29.20 -10.70 -0.96
CA ASP A 565 -28.84 -9.31 -1.27
C ASP A 565 -28.91 -9.03 -2.78
N MET A 566 -29.07 -7.75 -3.12
CA MET A 566 -29.14 -7.27 -4.50
C MET A 566 -27.88 -6.52 -4.87
N ILE A 567 -27.30 -6.87 -6.02
CA ILE A 567 -26.10 -6.24 -6.59
C ILE A 567 -26.47 -5.56 -7.89
N THR A 568 -26.17 -4.26 -8.01
CA THR A 568 -26.37 -3.52 -9.27
C THR A 568 -25.02 -3.19 -9.88
N LEU A 569 -24.81 -3.66 -11.09
CA LEU A 569 -23.64 -3.42 -11.92
C LEU A 569 -24.02 -2.60 -13.14
N LYS A 570 -23.04 -2.00 -13.81
CA LYS A 570 -23.22 -1.23 -15.05
C LYS A 570 -22.10 -1.52 -16.04
N GLU A 571 -22.33 -1.27 -17.30
CA GLU A 571 -21.26 -1.21 -18.29
C GLU A 571 -20.38 0.04 -18.09
N LYS A 572 -19.06 -0.10 -18.34
CA LYS A 572 -18.07 0.95 -18.01
C LYS A 572 -18.39 2.28 -18.70
N TYR A 573 -18.81 2.25 -19.95
CA TYR A 573 -19.01 3.45 -20.78
C TYR A 573 -20.47 3.72 -21.17
N GLU A 574 -21.38 2.80 -20.83
CA GLU A 574 -22.79 2.85 -21.16
C GLU A 574 -23.68 3.19 -19.95
N LYS A 575 -24.98 3.33 -20.18
CA LYS A 575 -25.94 3.68 -19.12
C LYS A 575 -26.69 2.47 -18.56
N ASP A 576 -26.52 1.31 -19.19
CA ASP A 576 -27.27 0.12 -18.87
C ASP A 576 -26.82 -0.46 -17.53
N LYS A 577 -27.80 -0.84 -16.72
CA LYS A 577 -27.60 -1.39 -15.39
C LYS A 577 -28.26 -2.75 -15.29
N TYR A 578 -27.54 -3.66 -14.68
CA TYR A 578 -27.97 -5.03 -14.45
C TYR A 578 -28.02 -5.27 -12.95
N THR A 579 -29.11 -5.86 -12.45
CA THR A 579 -29.28 -6.14 -11.03
C THR A 579 -29.40 -7.63 -10.80
N PHE A 580 -28.47 -8.18 -10.02
CA PHE A 580 -28.41 -9.60 -9.69
C PHE A 580 -28.80 -9.82 -8.23
N ARG A 581 -29.57 -10.89 -7.97
CA ARG A 581 -29.85 -11.35 -6.61
C ARG A 581 -28.86 -12.44 -6.24
N VAL A 582 -28.20 -12.29 -5.10
CA VAL A 582 -27.23 -13.27 -4.59
C VAL A 582 -27.97 -14.53 -4.16
N LYS A 583 -27.78 -15.64 -4.86
CA LYS A 583 -28.34 -16.95 -4.53
C LYS A 583 -27.47 -17.71 -3.52
N GLY A 584 -26.15 -17.52 -3.60
CA GLY A 584 -25.16 -18.15 -2.75
C GLY A 584 -23.78 -17.61 -2.97
N ILE A 585 -22.83 -18.09 -2.15
CA ILE A 585 -21.42 -17.72 -2.22
C ILE A 585 -20.64 -18.96 -2.67
N TYR A 586 -19.75 -18.76 -3.65
CA TYR A 586 -18.83 -19.77 -4.16
C TYR A 586 -17.41 -19.48 -3.66
N GLU A 587 -16.74 -20.51 -3.13
CA GLU A 587 -15.39 -20.36 -2.57
C GLU A 587 -14.38 -20.12 -3.69
N TYR A 588 -14.11 -18.84 -3.97
CA TYR A 588 -13.14 -18.39 -4.96
C TYR A 588 -12.62 -17.01 -4.58
N ASN A 589 -11.31 -16.91 -4.37
CA ASN A 589 -10.63 -15.68 -3.94
C ASN A 589 -9.79 -15.03 -5.05
N GLY A 590 -9.78 -15.59 -6.27
CA GLY A 590 -8.99 -15.07 -7.39
C GLY A 590 -9.51 -13.78 -8.01
N GLY A 591 -10.72 -13.32 -7.64
CA GLY A 591 -11.26 -12.07 -8.16
C GLY A 591 -12.69 -11.79 -7.72
N LEU A 592 -13.18 -10.60 -8.08
CA LEU A 592 -14.59 -10.22 -7.88
C LEU A 592 -15.40 -10.85 -9.03
N CYS A 593 -16.07 -11.97 -8.76
CA CYS A 593 -16.75 -12.75 -9.78
C CYS A 593 -18.21 -13.03 -9.43
N ILE A 594 -19.00 -13.18 -10.48
CA ILE A 594 -20.38 -13.66 -10.44
C ILE A 594 -20.44 -14.92 -11.31
N PHE A 595 -21.10 -15.95 -10.81
CA PHE A 595 -21.28 -17.22 -11.53
C PHE A 595 -22.75 -17.47 -11.80
N MET A 596 -23.07 -17.80 -13.05
CA MET A 596 -24.41 -18.14 -13.49
C MET A 596 -24.40 -19.19 -14.59
N ASN A 597 -25.58 -19.65 -15.01
CA ASN A 597 -25.68 -20.59 -16.14
C ASN A 597 -25.21 -19.91 -17.44
N GLN A 598 -24.43 -20.61 -18.27
CA GLN A 598 -23.88 -20.10 -19.53
C GLN A 598 -24.97 -19.61 -20.49
N ASN A 599 -26.02 -20.40 -20.69
CA ASN A 599 -27.12 -20.02 -21.57
C ASN A 599 -27.88 -18.78 -21.06
N GLN A 600 -27.99 -18.64 -19.73
CA GLN A 600 -28.61 -17.48 -19.10
C GLN A 600 -27.78 -16.24 -19.33
N LEU A 601 -26.44 -16.30 -19.11
CA LEU A 601 -25.51 -15.20 -19.37
C LEU A 601 -25.56 -14.76 -20.83
N ASN A 602 -25.47 -15.74 -21.76
CA ASN A 602 -25.50 -15.45 -23.18
C ASN A 602 -26.79 -14.76 -23.63
N ARG A 603 -27.95 -15.13 -23.03
CA ARG A 603 -29.24 -14.45 -23.31
C ARG A 603 -29.30 -13.03 -22.74
N ILE A 604 -28.74 -12.79 -21.53
CA ILE A 604 -28.79 -11.47 -20.91
C ILE A 604 -28.01 -10.44 -21.74
N PHE A 605 -26.89 -10.87 -22.29
CA PHE A 605 -25.99 -9.98 -23.03
C PHE A 605 -26.04 -10.13 -24.54
N ASP A 606 -27.07 -10.88 -25.06
CA ASP A 606 -27.28 -11.09 -26.49
C ASP A 606 -26.07 -11.66 -27.27
N LEU A 607 -25.33 -12.58 -26.60
CA LEU A 607 -24.06 -13.13 -27.14
C LEU A 607 -24.25 -14.31 -28.09
N GLY A 608 -25.48 -14.80 -28.30
CA GLY A 608 -25.76 -16.00 -29.07
C GLY A 608 -25.72 -17.29 -28.22
N SER A 609 -26.47 -18.32 -28.66
CA SER A 609 -26.64 -19.55 -27.87
C SER A 609 -25.36 -20.36 -27.69
N ASP A 610 -24.49 -20.35 -28.69
CA ASP A 610 -23.28 -21.19 -28.76
C ASP A 610 -22.01 -20.36 -28.43
N TYR A 611 -22.18 -19.16 -27.91
CA TYR A 611 -21.05 -18.29 -27.55
C TYR A 611 -20.32 -18.81 -26.33
N TYR A 612 -18.99 -18.79 -26.39
CA TYR A 612 -18.09 -19.01 -25.29
C TYR A 612 -16.86 -18.10 -25.39
N SER A 613 -16.32 -17.74 -24.25
CA SER A 613 -15.16 -16.81 -24.11
C SER A 613 -13.86 -17.53 -23.81
N GLY A 614 -13.90 -18.83 -23.52
CA GLY A 614 -12.69 -19.54 -23.12
C GLY A 614 -12.93 -20.97 -22.66
N TYR A 615 -11.87 -21.56 -22.14
CA TYR A 615 -11.85 -22.93 -21.65
C TYR A 615 -11.26 -23.05 -20.24
N PHE A 616 -11.91 -23.83 -19.39
CA PHE A 616 -11.31 -24.42 -18.21
C PHE A 616 -10.67 -25.76 -18.57
N SER A 617 -9.46 -26.04 -18.10
CA SER A 617 -8.81 -27.34 -18.35
C SER A 617 -7.80 -27.65 -17.21
N ASP A 618 -7.68 -28.93 -16.86
CA ASP A 618 -6.63 -29.41 -15.97
C ASP A 618 -5.37 -29.86 -16.73
N THR A 619 -5.45 -29.95 -18.05
CA THR A 619 -4.35 -30.26 -18.96
C THR A 619 -4.06 -29.09 -19.88
N LYS A 620 -2.80 -28.95 -20.29
CA LYS A 620 -2.42 -27.84 -21.17
C LYS A 620 -3.00 -28.03 -22.56
N ILE A 621 -3.71 -27.02 -23.05
CA ILE A 621 -4.23 -26.99 -24.43
C ILE A 621 -3.09 -26.50 -25.33
N THR A 622 -2.81 -27.29 -26.40
CA THR A 622 -1.69 -27.04 -27.32
C THR A 622 -2.13 -26.96 -28.81
N ASP A 623 -3.38 -27.26 -29.11
CA ASP A 623 -3.96 -27.29 -30.42
C ASP A 623 -4.65 -25.98 -30.84
N ILE A 624 -4.82 -25.01 -29.91
CA ILE A 624 -5.27 -23.67 -30.22
C ILE A 624 -4.07 -22.80 -30.56
N SER A 625 -4.12 -22.06 -31.67
CA SER A 625 -3.08 -21.11 -32.03
C SER A 625 -2.99 -19.98 -31.00
N SER A 626 -1.75 -19.59 -30.65
CA SER A 626 -1.48 -18.50 -29.70
C SER A 626 -2.14 -17.19 -30.10
N LYS A 627 -2.42 -16.94 -31.38
CA LYS A 627 -3.13 -15.75 -31.88
C LYS A 627 -4.59 -15.65 -31.38
N TYR A 628 -5.20 -16.77 -30.97
CA TYR A 628 -6.57 -16.83 -30.46
C TYR A 628 -6.63 -16.89 -28.91
N ILE A 629 -5.48 -16.97 -28.26
CA ILE A 629 -5.39 -17.00 -26.80
C ILE A 629 -5.05 -15.60 -26.33
N GLY A 630 -6.02 -14.92 -25.73
CA GLY A 630 -5.84 -13.58 -25.16
C GLY A 630 -5.01 -13.63 -23.87
N SER A 631 -5.32 -14.58 -22.97
CA SER A 631 -4.53 -14.82 -21.75
C SER A 631 -4.74 -16.24 -21.24
N VAL A 632 -3.77 -16.73 -20.49
CA VAL A 632 -3.86 -17.99 -19.75
C VAL A 632 -3.69 -17.70 -18.28
N ILE A 633 -4.73 -17.96 -17.49
CA ILE A 633 -4.68 -17.85 -16.04
C ILE A 633 -4.30 -19.23 -15.50
N ASP A 634 -3.05 -19.36 -15.14
CA ASP A 634 -2.48 -20.55 -14.51
C ASP A 634 -1.83 -20.18 -13.16
N LEU A 635 -1.23 -21.15 -12.52
CA LEU A 635 -0.55 -20.94 -11.23
C LEU A 635 0.52 -19.82 -11.31
N ASP A 636 1.27 -19.74 -12.40
CA ASP A 636 2.31 -18.72 -12.56
C ASP A 636 1.69 -17.33 -12.71
N ALA A 637 0.62 -17.21 -13.51
CA ALA A 637 -0.10 -15.95 -13.68
C ALA A 637 -0.69 -15.42 -12.35
N LEU A 638 -1.31 -16.29 -11.57
CA LEU A 638 -1.89 -15.91 -10.27
C LEU A 638 -0.82 -15.54 -9.23
N THR A 639 0.34 -16.19 -9.28
CA THR A 639 1.43 -15.91 -8.33
C THR A 639 2.29 -14.70 -8.75
N LYS A 640 2.18 -14.19 -9.97
CA LYS A 640 2.85 -12.95 -10.42
C LYS A 640 2.55 -11.79 -9.46
N ILE A 641 1.30 -11.64 -9.02
CA ILE A 641 0.88 -10.56 -8.11
C ILE A 641 1.68 -10.61 -6.82
N SER A 642 1.75 -11.75 -6.15
CA SER A 642 2.45 -11.86 -4.88
C SER A 642 3.96 -11.68 -5.05
N ARG A 643 4.57 -12.23 -6.12
CA ARG A 643 5.99 -12.03 -6.42
C ARG A 643 6.33 -10.56 -6.63
N GLN A 644 5.53 -9.85 -7.42
CA GLN A 644 5.78 -8.45 -7.71
C GLN A 644 5.60 -7.57 -6.47
N LEU A 645 4.57 -7.83 -5.66
CA LEU A 645 4.33 -7.12 -4.41
C LEU A 645 5.44 -7.40 -3.38
N ASP A 646 5.96 -8.63 -3.31
CA ASP A 646 7.05 -8.97 -2.39
C ASP A 646 8.34 -8.22 -2.74
N VAL A 647 8.67 -8.11 -4.02
CA VAL A 647 9.83 -7.34 -4.50
C VAL A 647 9.63 -5.83 -4.28
N SER A 648 8.46 -5.31 -4.62
CA SER A 648 8.15 -3.88 -4.52
C SER A 648 8.03 -3.40 -3.08
N MET A 649 7.34 -4.16 -2.22
CA MET A 649 6.97 -3.74 -0.87
C MET A 649 7.88 -4.32 0.23
N GLY A 650 8.68 -5.35 -0.04
CA GLY A 650 9.51 -6.01 0.97
C GLY A 650 10.47 -5.05 1.68
N ASN A 651 11.15 -4.18 0.94
CA ASN A 651 12.03 -3.15 1.48
C ASN A 651 11.27 -2.08 2.28
N MET A 652 10.08 -1.71 1.84
CA MET A 652 9.19 -0.78 2.53
C MET A 652 8.75 -1.31 3.90
N MET A 653 8.34 -2.58 3.96
CA MET A 653 7.93 -3.20 5.22
C MET A 653 9.09 -3.29 6.22
N GLY A 654 10.32 -3.52 5.73
CA GLY A 654 11.53 -3.45 6.56
C GLY A 654 11.73 -2.07 7.21
N LEU A 655 11.55 -1.00 6.45
CA LEU A 655 11.63 0.38 6.97
C LEU A 655 10.51 0.69 7.97
N ILE A 656 9.27 0.31 7.68
CA ILE A 656 8.13 0.50 8.59
C ILE A 656 8.37 -0.26 9.90
N ASN A 657 8.84 -1.50 9.85
CA ASN A 657 9.17 -2.29 11.03
C ASN A 657 10.29 -1.66 11.86
N GLY A 658 11.37 -1.19 11.22
CA GLY A 658 12.45 -0.47 11.90
C GLY A 658 11.95 0.79 12.60
N PHE A 659 11.09 1.56 11.94
CA PHE A 659 10.46 2.75 12.48
C PHE A 659 9.52 2.41 13.65
N ALA A 660 8.72 1.36 13.53
CA ALA A 660 7.84 0.87 14.58
C ALA A 660 8.60 0.47 15.85
N ILE A 661 9.71 -0.27 15.69
CA ILE A 661 10.58 -0.65 16.80
C ILE A 661 11.19 0.58 17.49
N ALA A 662 11.62 1.57 16.72
CA ALA A 662 12.15 2.83 17.26
C ALA A 662 11.08 3.61 18.07
N ILE A 663 9.85 3.71 17.54
CA ILE A 663 8.73 4.32 18.28
C ILE A 663 8.41 3.53 19.54
N PHE A 664 8.36 2.20 19.45
CA PHE A 664 8.11 1.34 20.61
C PHE A 664 9.13 1.57 21.73
N LEU A 665 10.42 1.60 21.39
CA LEU A 665 11.50 1.85 22.34
C LEU A 665 11.34 3.21 23.00
N VAL A 666 11.07 4.27 22.23
CA VAL A 666 10.88 5.64 22.73
C VAL A 666 9.68 5.71 23.66
N LEU A 667 8.55 5.12 23.28
CA LEU A 667 7.32 5.13 24.09
C LEU A 667 7.52 4.40 25.42
N ILE A 668 8.03 3.19 25.40
CA ILE A 668 8.27 2.43 26.62
C ILE A 668 9.26 3.16 27.53
N TYR A 669 10.34 3.70 26.97
CA TYR A 669 11.31 4.50 27.75
C TYR A 669 10.65 5.70 28.42
N LEU A 670 9.84 6.48 27.68
CA LEU A 670 9.15 7.64 28.26
C LEU A 670 8.18 7.25 29.37
N LEU A 671 7.39 6.21 29.16
CA LEU A 671 6.39 5.75 30.12
C LEU A 671 7.01 5.17 31.38
N SER A 672 8.03 4.34 31.22
CA SER A 672 8.77 3.75 32.34
C SER A 672 9.54 4.82 33.13
N LYS A 673 10.14 5.80 32.45
CA LYS A 673 10.76 6.95 33.08
C LYS A 673 9.79 7.68 34.01
N ILE A 674 8.54 7.87 33.56
CA ILE A 674 7.48 8.51 34.34
C ILE A 674 7.14 7.70 35.60
N ILE A 675 7.10 6.37 35.51
CA ILE A 675 6.84 5.50 36.65
C ILE A 675 7.95 5.63 37.70
N ILE A 676 9.21 5.63 37.26
CA ILE A 676 10.37 5.82 38.17
C ILE A 676 10.34 7.21 38.82
N GLU A 677 10.12 8.26 38.05
CA GLU A 677 10.06 9.64 38.59
C GLU A 677 8.91 9.80 39.59
N LYS A 678 7.79 9.15 39.39
CA LYS A 678 6.66 9.17 40.34
C LYS A 678 6.96 8.41 41.62
N ASN A 679 7.78 7.35 41.55
CA ASN A 679 8.18 6.58 42.71
C ASN A 679 9.53 7.02 43.31
N ALA A 680 10.14 8.13 42.82
CA ALA A 680 11.47 8.59 43.25
C ALA A 680 11.57 8.79 44.77
N GLN A 681 10.53 9.37 45.39
CA GLN A 681 10.47 9.54 46.85
C GLN A 681 10.46 8.21 47.59
N SER A 682 9.66 7.24 47.13
CA SER A 682 9.64 5.89 47.74
C SER A 682 10.95 5.15 47.52
N ILE A 683 11.58 5.32 46.36
CA ILE A 683 12.92 4.77 46.03
C ILE A 683 13.98 5.38 46.96
N SER A 684 13.95 6.70 47.13
CA SER A 684 14.87 7.43 48.05
C SER A 684 14.71 6.95 49.48
N MET A 685 13.47 6.79 49.98
CA MET A 685 13.19 6.27 51.32
C MET A 685 13.72 4.84 51.50
N VAL A 686 13.56 3.95 50.53
CA VAL A 686 14.08 2.57 50.59
C VAL A 686 15.61 2.58 50.56
N LYS A 687 16.27 3.53 49.85
CA LYS A 687 17.73 3.74 49.92
C LYS A 687 18.19 4.15 51.29
N ILE A 688 17.49 5.08 51.95
CA ILE A 688 17.81 5.53 53.33
C ILE A 688 17.69 4.35 54.30
N LEU A 689 16.75 3.43 54.07
CA LEU A 689 16.59 2.21 54.88
C LEU A 689 17.69 1.16 54.66
N GLY A 690 18.71 1.45 53.84
CA GLY A 690 19.88 0.61 53.64
C GLY A 690 19.77 -0.44 52.56
N TYR A 691 18.69 -0.44 51.73
CA TYR A 691 18.56 -1.36 50.62
C TYR A 691 19.55 -1.04 49.49
N SER A 692 20.19 -2.05 48.96
CA SER A 692 21.10 -1.93 47.82
C SER A 692 20.35 -1.53 46.52
N ASN A 693 21.07 -0.89 45.59
CA ASN A 693 20.49 -0.53 44.28
C ASN A 693 19.93 -1.76 43.52
N GLY A 694 20.53 -2.94 43.70
CA GLY A 694 20.05 -4.19 43.12
C GLY A 694 18.71 -4.63 43.71
N GLU A 695 18.54 -4.58 45.00
CA GLU A 695 17.27 -4.91 45.68
C GLU A 695 16.15 -3.94 45.31
N ILE A 696 16.45 -2.64 45.28
CA ILE A 696 15.50 -1.62 44.84
C ILE A 696 15.08 -1.82 43.38
N SER A 697 16.04 -2.09 42.50
CA SER A 697 15.74 -2.39 41.08
C SER A 697 14.89 -3.62 40.95
N ARG A 698 15.17 -4.67 41.75
CA ARG A 698 14.36 -5.91 41.77
C ARG A 698 12.91 -5.66 42.22
N LEU A 699 12.69 -4.68 43.08
CA LEU A 699 11.35 -4.29 43.56
C LEU A 699 10.55 -3.54 42.48
N TYR A 700 11.16 -2.57 41.81
CA TYR A 700 10.48 -1.69 40.87
C TYR A 700 10.53 -2.21 39.43
N ILE A 701 11.71 -2.60 38.92
CA ILE A 701 11.86 -3.07 37.53
C ILE A 701 11.12 -4.38 37.33
N LEU A 702 11.24 -5.35 38.25
CA LEU A 702 10.53 -6.62 38.10
C LEU A 702 9.00 -6.45 38.14
N SER A 703 8.51 -5.51 38.95
CA SER A 703 7.08 -5.17 38.96
C SER A 703 6.62 -4.57 37.62
N THR A 704 7.42 -3.65 37.07
CA THR A 704 7.15 -3.05 35.76
C THR A 704 7.29 -4.08 34.64
N SER A 705 8.31 -4.96 34.68
CA SER A 705 8.50 -6.05 33.72
C SER A 705 7.29 -6.99 33.65
N LEU A 706 6.78 -7.40 34.82
CA LEU A 706 5.60 -8.27 34.88
C LEU A 706 4.36 -7.57 34.26
N VAL A 707 4.19 -6.29 34.55
CA VAL A 707 3.09 -5.52 33.97
C VAL A 707 3.30 -5.34 32.45
N VAL A 708 4.52 -5.08 31.95
CA VAL A 708 4.80 -4.99 30.53
C VAL A 708 4.48 -6.31 29.80
N VAL A 709 4.91 -7.45 30.35
CA VAL A 709 4.60 -8.78 29.80
C VAL A 709 3.08 -8.98 29.74
N LEU A 710 2.36 -8.67 30.81
CA LEU A 710 0.89 -8.77 30.83
C LEU A 710 0.25 -7.81 29.82
N CYS A 711 0.76 -6.57 29.71
CA CYS A 711 0.25 -5.60 28.73
C CYS A 711 0.50 -6.05 27.30
N LEU A 712 1.67 -6.63 26.99
CA LEU A 712 1.96 -7.21 25.67
C LEU A 712 0.97 -8.32 25.30
N LEU A 713 0.68 -9.24 26.24
CA LEU A 713 -0.26 -10.32 25.99
C LEU A 713 -1.71 -9.82 25.86
N LEU A 714 -2.12 -8.89 26.72
CA LEU A 714 -3.47 -8.33 26.71
C LEU A 714 -3.72 -7.36 25.55
N SER A 715 -2.66 -6.84 24.92
CA SER A 715 -2.79 -5.95 23.78
C SER A 715 -3.19 -6.67 22.49
N PHE A 716 -2.78 -7.94 22.30
CA PHE A 716 -3.01 -8.69 21.07
C PHE A 716 -4.49 -8.79 20.64
N PRO A 717 -5.46 -9.11 21.52
CA PRO A 717 -6.87 -9.11 21.11
C PRO A 717 -7.36 -7.72 20.65
N VAL A 718 -6.92 -6.68 21.34
CA VAL A 718 -7.31 -5.28 21.00
C VAL A 718 -6.71 -4.89 19.66
N GLU A 719 -5.43 -5.17 19.46
CA GLU A 719 -4.70 -4.91 18.22
C GLU A 719 -5.30 -5.67 17.04
N THR A 720 -5.70 -6.93 17.25
CA THR A 720 -6.37 -7.75 16.23
C THR A 720 -7.68 -7.12 15.77
N ILE A 721 -8.51 -6.64 16.69
CA ILE A 721 -9.78 -6.00 16.36
C ILE A 721 -9.53 -4.68 15.60
N LEU A 722 -8.58 -3.88 16.07
CA LEU A 722 -8.22 -2.62 15.41
C LEU A 722 -7.65 -2.87 14.01
N MET A 723 -6.74 -3.87 13.88
CA MET A 723 -6.11 -4.21 12.60
C MET A 723 -7.12 -4.73 11.58
N LYS A 724 -8.08 -5.57 12.01
CA LYS A 724 -9.18 -6.00 11.12
C LYS A 724 -9.95 -4.81 10.53
N GLY A 725 -10.25 -3.81 11.36
CA GLY A 725 -10.93 -2.60 10.89
C GLY A 725 -10.07 -1.76 9.93
N ILE A 726 -8.81 -1.52 10.29
CA ILE A 726 -7.86 -0.73 9.48
C ILE A 726 -7.60 -1.42 8.15
N PHE A 727 -7.31 -2.73 8.16
CA PHE A 727 -7.02 -3.49 6.96
C PHE A 727 -8.21 -3.52 6.00
N ARG A 728 -9.42 -3.74 6.53
CA ARG A 728 -10.64 -3.72 5.73
C ARG A 728 -10.85 -2.37 5.05
N GLU A 729 -10.72 -1.27 5.80
CA GLU A 729 -10.87 0.08 5.25
C GLU A 729 -9.82 0.38 4.18
N MET A 730 -8.58 -0.03 4.42
CA MET A 730 -7.49 0.09 3.46
C MET A 730 -7.79 -0.69 2.16
N MET A 731 -8.23 -1.95 2.26
CA MET A 731 -8.59 -2.75 1.09
C MET A 731 -9.74 -2.14 0.29
N LEU A 732 -10.76 -1.58 0.97
CA LEU A 732 -11.89 -0.94 0.31
C LEU A 732 -11.51 0.34 -0.46
N GLN A 733 -10.52 1.08 0.00
CA GLN A 733 -10.16 2.39 -0.58
C GLN A 733 -9.00 2.31 -1.57
N SER A 734 -8.07 1.37 -1.38
CA SER A 734 -6.77 1.41 -2.05
C SER A 734 -6.54 0.29 -3.06
N LEU A 735 -7.29 -0.81 -3.01
CA LEU A 735 -7.03 -1.97 -3.86
C LEU A 735 -8.24 -2.35 -4.71
N SER A 736 -8.03 -2.50 -6.02
CA SER A 736 -8.96 -3.20 -6.88
C SER A 736 -8.87 -4.70 -6.59
N GLY A 737 -10.02 -5.40 -6.48
CA GLY A 737 -10.06 -6.78 -6.00
C GLY A 737 -10.14 -6.87 -4.47
N TRP A 738 -9.86 -8.04 -3.92
CA TRP A 738 -9.93 -8.31 -2.48
C TRP A 738 -8.89 -9.32 -2.04
N ILE A 739 -8.15 -8.97 -1.01
CA ILE A 739 -7.25 -9.89 -0.31
C ILE A 739 -7.81 -10.08 1.09
N ALA A 740 -8.18 -11.33 1.42
CA ALA A 740 -8.70 -11.66 2.73
C ALA A 740 -7.62 -11.50 3.81
N LEU A 741 -8.00 -10.91 4.94
CA LEU A 741 -7.08 -10.76 6.06
C LEU A 741 -6.77 -12.12 6.70
N TYR A 742 -5.56 -12.58 6.56
CA TYR A 742 -5.01 -13.70 7.30
C TYR A 742 -3.95 -13.25 8.30
N ILE A 743 -4.02 -13.74 9.52
CA ILE A 743 -3.06 -13.42 10.58
C ILE A 743 -2.37 -14.72 11.02
N ASP A 744 -1.13 -14.90 10.57
CA ASP A 744 -0.32 -16.04 11.04
C ASP A 744 -0.05 -15.89 12.55
N PRO A 745 -0.37 -16.89 13.39
CA PRO A 745 -0.07 -16.89 14.81
C PRO A 745 1.40 -16.58 15.14
N LYS A 746 2.33 -16.90 14.24
CA LYS A 746 3.75 -16.59 14.38
C LYS A 746 4.04 -15.08 14.49
N ILE A 747 3.16 -14.24 13.96
CA ILE A 747 3.29 -12.78 14.06
C ILE A 747 3.22 -12.34 15.52
N TYR A 748 2.28 -12.89 16.29
CA TYR A 748 2.16 -12.58 17.73
C TYR A 748 3.41 -12.99 18.52
N VAL A 749 4.02 -14.13 18.15
CA VAL A 749 5.28 -14.57 18.75
C VAL A 749 6.41 -13.61 18.41
N LYS A 750 6.53 -13.19 17.13
CA LYS A 750 7.52 -12.18 16.69
C LYS A 750 7.33 -10.87 17.44
N MET A 751 6.10 -10.35 17.50
CA MET A 751 5.77 -9.11 18.22
C MET A 751 6.11 -9.20 19.70
N PHE A 752 5.79 -10.33 20.35
CA PHE A 752 6.11 -10.58 21.75
C PHE A 752 7.62 -10.58 22.00
N VAL A 753 8.39 -11.28 21.18
CA VAL A 753 9.86 -11.33 21.29
C VAL A 753 10.47 -9.95 21.07
N ILE A 754 10.06 -9.23 20.02
CA ILE A 754 10.53 -7.86 19.74
C ILE A 754 10.18 -6.94 20.91
N GLY A 755 8.95 -7.02 21.43
CA GLY A 755 8.51 -6.26 22.59
C GLY A 755 9.33 -6.52 23.82
N LEU A 756 9.63 -7.81 24.14
CA LEU A 756 10.48 -8.19 25.27
C LEU A 756 11.92 -7.69 25.11
N VAL A 757 12.53 -7.88 23.93
CA VAL A 757 13.90 -7.44 23.66
C VAL A 757 14.01 -5.92 23.80
N THR A 758 13.06 -5.20 23.20
CA THR A 758 13.01 -3.73 23.29
C THR A 758 12.83 -3.28 24.73
N TYR A 759 11.94 -3.91 25.48
CA TYR A 759 11.78 -3.62 26.91
C TYR A 759 13.03 -3.95 27.72
N ALA A 760 13.76 -5.03 27.44
CA ALA A 760 15.00 -5.35 28.11
C ALA A 760 16.04 -4.23 27.97
N VAL A 761 16.16 -3.63 26.78
CA VAL A 761 17.01 -2.45 26.54
C VAL A 761 16.56 -1.28 27.42
N VAL A 762 15.26 -1.02 27.48
CA VAL A 762 14.70 0.05 28.34
C VAL A 762 14.95 -0.24 29.81
N ALA A 763 14.77 -1.46 30.27
CA ALA A 763 15.01 -1.87 31.67
C ALA A 763 16.47 -1.63 32.09
N LEU A 764 17.44 -1.84 31.20
CA LEU A 764 18.85 -1.49 31.45
C LEU A 764 19.04 0.03 31.63
N LEU A 765 18.37 0.83 30.84
CA LEU A 765 18.39 2.31 30.98
C LEU A 765 17.72 2.76 32.30
N GLU A 766 16.64 2.10 32.68
CA GLU A 766 15.91 2.34 33.93
C GLU A 766 16.77 1.98 35.15
N TYR A 767 17.48 0.88 35.10
CA TYR A 767 18.40 0.46 36.17
C TYR A 767 19.44 1.58 36.47
N ARG A 768 20.07 2.13 35.43
CA ARG A 768 21.00 3.27 35.55
C ARG A 768 20.33 4.50 36.15
N LYS A 769 19.05 4.69 35.88
CA LYS A 769 18.30 5.83 36.38
C LYS A 769 17.94 5.70 37.86
N ILE A 770 17.54 4.51 38.31
CA ILE A 770 17.30 4.21 39.74
C ILE A 770 18.54 4.43 40.53
N GLN A 771 19.72 4.07 40.03
CA GLN A 771 21.00 4.33 40.71
C GLN A 771 21.24 5.84 40.95
N LYS A 772 20.80 6.69 40.01
CA LYS A 772 20.97 8.15 40.07
C LYS A 772 19.92 8.88 40.92
N VAL A 773 18.91 8.21 41.47
CA VAL A 773 17.93 8.85 42.38
C VAL A 773 18.62 9.25 43.68
N PRO A 774 18.67 10.54 44.04
CA PRO A 774 19.37 11.00 45.23
C PRO A 774 18.61 10.62 46.53
N MET A 775 19.32 10.42 47.62
CA MET A 775 18.73 10.06 48.92
C MET A 775 17.97 11.23 49.56
N ASP A 776 18.33 12.47 49.24
CA ASP A 776 17.70 13.69 49.76
C ASP A 776 16.28 13.95 49.22
N GLU A 777 15.85 13.25 48.15
CA GLU A 777 14.51 13.39 47.58
C GLU A 777 13.40 12.98 48.57
N ALA A 778 13.68 12.05 49.48
CA ALA A 778 12.74 11.67 50.53
C ALA A 778 12.54 12.77 51.58
N LEU A 779 13.57 13.60 51.80
CA LEU A 779 13.58 14.65 52.85
C LEU A 779 12.96 15.96 52.34
N LYS A 780 12.93 16.22 51.04
CA LYS A 780 12.41 17.45 50.43
C LYS A 780 10.91 17.72 50.65
N ASN A 781 10.16 16.79 51.23
CA ASN A 781 8.71 16.90 51.43
C ASN A 781 8.26 16.70 52.90
N VAL A 782 9.16 16.79 53.88
CA VAL A 782 8.86 16.62 55.31
C VAL A 782 8.63 17.97 56.00
N GLU A 783 8.80 19.11 55.28
CA GLU A 783 8.45 20.43 55.75
C GLU A 783 7.10 20.94 55.24
#